data_1ac73491489a267eecfa089fe9c84b07
#
_entry.id   1ac73491489a267eecfa089fe9c84b07
#
_cell.length_a   1.000
_cell.length_b   1.000
_cell.length_c   1.000
_cell.angle_alpha   90.00
_cell.angle_beta   90.00
_cell.angle_gamma   90.00
#
_symmetry.space_group_name_H-M   'P 1'
#
loop_
_entity.id
_entity.type
_entity.pdbx_description
1 polymer ?
#
loop_
_entity_poly.entity_id
_entity_poly.type
_entity_poly.pdbx_seq_one_letter_code
_entity_poly.pdbx_strand_id
1 'polypeptide(L)'
;MTVTLKDLKTGQSAQIESVGGEGALRQHFLDMGVIPGAEITLMKLAPMGDPMELRIHGYELTLRLADAEKITVTPVEGSKRPEQGHSRKKEAEHPGLGEVNEAHRRENPVPLPDETLLTFALVGNQNSGKTTLFNQLTGSNQHVGNFPGVTVDRKDGAIRGQSNTSITDLPGIYSMSPYSSEEVVSRNYVLNEKPKAIINIVDANNIERNLYLTMQLLETGVPMVIALNMMDEVRGNGGSIDVNRMEEMLGTPVVPISAAKNQGIEELVRHAVHVAKYQEKPLRQDFCDANDHGGAVHRCLHAVIHLIEDHADRVGLPVRFAASKLIEDDALILNQLELDENEKEILGHIVQQMEKERGLDRSAAMAEMRFEFIRRVCDACVTKPHESKEHIRSQKIDNVLTGKFTALPVFIAIMALVFFLTFEVVGAWLQELLGRGIGWLTEVVDGALTAGNVNPAIHDLIVKGIFEGVGSVLSFLPIIVTMFFFLSILEDSGYIARVAFFMDKLLRRIGLSGRSIVPMLIGFGCTVPAVMSTRTLPSERDRKMTILLTPFMSCTAKLPIYGFFVDAFFPNQGWLVMTLLYLLGIVTAILVALLFKSTLFKGEAVPFVMELPNYRMPSPRSVLQLLWDKAKDFLQRAFSVILVATIVVWFLKSFDFQFNMVSEAEESRSILAGIAGFLVPLFQPVGLGDWRIVTSFISGFMAKESVVSVLQMFFGTANSVTQLISSGTAVVILVFSLLYTPCVAAVASIKRELGGKWAVGLIAWQCLIAWVAALLARLACMMFGLG
;
A
#
# COMPACT_ATOMS: atom_id res chain seq x y z
N MET A 1 -23.44 -25.32 23.27
CA MET A 1 -23.27 -25.86 21.90
C MET A 1 -22.18 -25.08 21.22
N THR A 2 -21.09 -25.72 20.92
CA THR A 2 -20.02 -25.18 20.11
C THR A 2 -20.51 -24.99 18.68
N VAL A 3 -20.28 -23.79 18.13
CA VAL A 3 -20.60 -23.44 16.75
C VAL A 3 -19.35 -22.84 16.11
N THR A 4 -19.32 -22.72 14.80
CA THR A 4 -18.22 -21.99 14.15
C THR A 4 -18.45 -20.49 14.22
N LEU A 5 -17.39 -19.68 14.23
CA LEU A 5 -17.51 -18.22 14.22
C LEU A 5 -18.35 -17.69 13.05
N LYS A 6 -18.34 -18.43 11.93
CA LYS A 6 -19.15 -18.16 10.73
C LYS A 6 -20.67 -18.19 11.02
N ASP A 7 -21.11 -19.01 11.97
CA ASP A 7 -22.55 -19.25 12.25
C ASP A 7 -23.16 -18.20 13.18
N LEU A 8 -22.36 -17.27 13.72
CA LEU A 8 -22.85 -16.19 14.57
C LEU A 8 -23.79 -15.25 13.80
N LYS A 9 -24.79 -14.74 14.51
CA LYS A 9 -25.68 -13.70 14.00
C LYS A 9 -25.14 -12.31 14.30
N THR A 10 -25.46 -11.35 13.46
CA THR A 10 -25.09 -9.93 13.67
C THR A 10 -25.56 -9.45 15.05
N GLY A 11 -24.64 -8.87 15.82
CA GLY A 11 -24.84 -8.43 17.19
C GLY A 11 -24.67 -9.51 18.25
N GLN A 12 -24.36 -10.76 17.86
CA GLN A 12 -24.17 -11.87 18.80
C GLN A 12 -22.72 -11.92 19.27
N SER A 13 -22.52 -12.06 20.59
CA SER A 13 -21.23 -12.31 21.23
C SER A 13 -21.00 -13.80 21.48
N ALA A 14 -19.76 -14.21 21.43
CA ALA A 14 -19.34 -15.57 21.74
C ALA A 14 -17.92 -15.58 22.34
N GLN A 15 -17.60 -16.62 23.08
CA GLN A 15 -16.25 -16.87 23.56
C GLN A 15 -15.52 -17.83 22.62
N ILE A 16 -14.30 -17.53 22.25
CA ILE A 16 -13.47 -18.39 21.40
C ILE A 16 -13.02 -19.60 22.21
N GLU A 17 -13.28 -20.80 21.71
CA GLU A 17 -12.80 -22.05 22.31
C GLU A 17 -11.49 -22.51 21.66
N SER A 18 -11.42 -22.48 20.33
CA SER A 18 -10.22 -22.87 19.62
C SER A 18 -10.07 -22.13 18.29
N VAL A 19 -8.82 -21.91 17.90
CA VAL A 19 -8.43 -21.31 16.62
C VAL A 19 -7.75 -22.37 15.78
N GLY A 20 -8.45 -22.87 14.78
CA GLY A 20 -7.94 -23.87 13.85
C GLY A 20 -7.10 -23.26 12.71
N GLY A 21 -6.59 -24.14 11.86
CA GLY A 21 -5.67 -23.78 10.79
C GLY A 21 -4.22 -24.06 11.18
N GLU A 22 -3.28 -23.83 10.25
CA GLU A 22 -1.87 -24.08 10.43
C GLU A 22 -1.02 -22.94 9.84
N GLY A 23 0.24 -22.86 10.26
CA GLY A 23 1.25 -21.97 9.71
C GLY A 23 1.04 -20.48 10.02
N ALA A 24 1.64 -19.63 9.20
CA ALA A 24 1.75 -18.19 9.44
C ALA A 24 0.40 -17.45 9.55
N LEU A 25 -0.64 -17.93 8.87
CA LEU A 25 -1.97 -17.32 8.94
C LEU A 25 -2.61 -17.50 10.32
N ARG A 26 -2.52 -18.70 10.88
CA ARG A 26 -3.03 -18.99 12.22
C ARG A 26 -2.28 -18.16 13.26
N GLN A 27 -0.95 -18.10 13.14
CA GLN A 27 -0.12 -17.25 14.01
C GLN A 27 -0.57 -15.79 13.92
N HIS A 28 -0.85 -15.30 12.71
CA HIS A 28 -1.33 -13.94 12.54
C HIS A 28 -2.69 -13.68 13.23
N PHE A 29 -3.62 -14.64 13.23
CA PHE A 29 -4.87 -14.51 14.00
C PHE A 29 -4.61 -14.43 15.51
N LEU A 30 -3.72 -15.26 16.02
CA LEU A 30 -3.33 -15.23 17.45
C LEU A 30 -2.65 -13.90 17.80
N ASP A 31 -1.73 -13.41 16.96
CA ASP A 31 -1.07 -12.11 17.12
C ASP A 31 -2.06 -10.93 17.08
N MET A 32 -3.17 -11.10 16.38
CA MET A 32 -4.29 -10.16 16.34
C MET A 32 -5.29 -10.32 17.52
N GLY A 33 -4.98 -11.16 18.49
CA GLY A 33 -5.80 -11.34 19.69
C GLY A 33 -7.00 -12.29 19.51
N VAL A 34 -7.10 -12.99 18.39
CA VAL A 34 -8.06 -14.07 18.21
C VAL A 34 -7.52 -15.30 18.94
N ILE A 35 -7.68 -15.34 20.26
CA ILE A 35 -7.12 -16.35 21.16
C ILE A 35 -8.21 -17.10 21.88
N PRO A 36 -8.01 -18.36 22.30
CA PRO A 36 -8.93 -19.07 23.16
C PRO A 36 -9.26 -18.26 24.42
N GLY A 37 -10.51 -18.27 24.84
CA GLY A 37 -11.00 -17.51 26.00
C GLY A 37 -11.36 -16.05 25.70
N ALA A 38 -10.98 -15.46 24.54
CA ALA A 38 -11.37 -14.10 24.18
C ALA A 38 -12.85 -14.00 23.79
N GLU A 39 -13.50 -12.91 24.19
CA GLU A 39 -14.86 -12.59 23.76
C GLU A 39 -14.82 -11.87 22.41
N ILE A 40 -15.61 -12.38 21.47
CA ILE A 40 -15.73 -11.84 20.11
C ILE A 40 -17.19 -11.55 19.78
N THR A 41 -17.46 -10.43 19.09
CA THR A 41 -18.83 -10.03 18.71
C THR A 41 -18.89 -9.81 17.21
N LEU A 42 -19.87 -10.42 16.53
CA LEU A 42 -20.12 -10.14 15.11
C LEU A 42 -20.83 -8.80 14.95
N MET A 43 -20.16 -7.81 14.40
CA MET A 43 -20.72 -6.47 14.20
C MET A 43 -21.60 -6.43 12.95
N LYS A 44 -21.05 -6.80 11.80
CA LYS A 44 -21.78 -6.87 10.52
C LYS A 44 -21.07 -7.78 9.53
N LEU A 45 -21.77 -8.11 8.44
CA LEU A 45 -21.19 -8.75 7.26
C LEU A 45 -21.01 -7.68 6.17
N ALA A 46 -19.98 -7.84 5.34
CA ALA A 46 -19.84 -7.03 4.13
C ALA A 46 -21.12 -7.10 3.27
N PRO A 47 -21.43 -6.09 2.44
CA PRO A 47 -22.65 -6.04 1.61
C PRO A 47 -22.88 -7.29 0.77
N MET A 48 -21.82 -7.95 0.33
CA MET A 48 -21.85 -9.22 -0.41
C MET A 48 -21.88 -10.47 0.50
N GLY A 49 -21.97 -10.29 1.83
CA GLY A 49 -22.02 -11.35 2.84
C GLY A 49 -20.66 -11.93 3.24
N ASP A 50 -19.55 -11.44 2.73
CA ASP A 50 -18.18 -11.84 3.04
C ASP A 50 -17.21 -10.71 2.62
N PRO A 51 -16.27 -10.28 3.47
CA PRO A 51 -15.90 -10.78 4.79
C PRO A 51 -16.85 -10.34 5.93
N MET A 52 -16.61 -10.86 7.14
CA MET A 52 -17.29 -10.46 8.37
C MET A 52 -16.44 -9.45 9.15
N GLU A 53 -17.11 -8.52 9.82
CA GLU A 53 -16.51 -7.54 10.72
C GLU A 53 -16.83 -7.94 12.16
N LEU A 54 -15.81 -8.08 12.96
CA LEU A 54 -15.82 -8.60 14.32
C LEU A 54 -15.24 -7.56 15.27
N ARG A 55 -15.78 -7.51 16.49
CA ARG A 55 -15.18 -6.73 17.59
C ARG A 55 -14.52 -7.69 18.57
N ILE A 56 -13.24 -7.45 18.87
CA ILE A 56 -12.43 -8.19 19.83
C ILE A 56 -11.50 -7.23 20.56
N HIS A 57 -11.28 -7.36 21.87
CA HIS A 57 -10.42 -6.47 22.68
C HIS A 57 -10.67 -4.98 22.48
N GLY A 58 -11.90 -4.59 22.09
CA GLY A 58 -12.31 -3.19 21.89
C GLY A 58 -11.99 -2.59 20.53
N TYR A 59 -11.43 -3.33 19.58
CA TYR A 59 -11.19 -2.90 18.21
C TYR A 59 -11.95 -3.75 17.18
N GLU A 60 -12.04 -3.27 15.93
CA GLU A 60 -12.76 -3.94 14.85
C GLU A 60 -11.77 -4.64 13.90
N LEU A 61 -12.04 -5.93 13.66
CA LEU A 61 -11.25 -6.83 12.84
C LEU A 61 -12.12 -7.42 11.74
N THR A 62 -11.59 -7.57 10.53
CA THR A 62 -12.30 -8.25 9.45
C THR A 62 -11.71 -9.62 9.19
N LEU A 63 -12.56 -10.64 9.08
CA LEU A 63 -12.19 -12.01 8.72
C LEU A 63 -13.04 -12.52 7.57
N ARG A 64 -12.46 -13.34 6.69
CA ARG A 64 -13.22 -14.08 5.68
C ARG A 64 -14.04 -15.19 6.32
N LEU A 65 -15.19 -15.49 5.75
CA LEU A 65 -16.03 -16.61 6.23
C LEU A 65 -15.30 -17.95 6.20
N ALA A 66 -14.43 -18.17 5.21
CA ALA A 66 -13.62 -19.38 5.12
C ALA A 66 -12.61 -19.53 6.27
N ASP A 67 -12.11 -18.42 6.81
CA ASP A 67 -11.21 -18.40 7.96
C ASP A 67 -12.00 -18.48 9.27
N ALA A 68 -13.16 -17.82 9.33
CA ALA A 68 -14.07 -17.88 10.47
C ALA A 68 -14.66 -19.30 10.69
N GLU A 69 -14.76 -20.12 9.64
CA GLU A 69 -15.19 -21.52 9.71
C GLU A 69 -14.21 -22.40 10.50
N LYS A 70 -12.93 -21.99 10.59
CA LYS A 70 -11.89 -22.71 11.33
C LYS A 70 -11.83 -22.35 12.82
N ILE A 71 -12.60 -21.34 13.25
CA ILE A 71 -12.61 -20.85 14.63
C ILE A 71 -13.88 -21.35 15.30
N THR A 72 -13.71 -22.13 16.38
CA THR A 72 -14.85 -22.61 17.19
C THR A 72 -15.13 -21.66 18.34
N VAL A 73 -16.41 -21.40 18.54
CA VAL A 73 -16.87 -20.45 19.56
C VAL A 73 -18.10 -20.99 20.31
N THR A 74 -18.25 -20.55 21.55
CA THR A 74 -19.47 -20.79 22.36
C THR A 74 -20.22 -19.48 22.50
N PRO A 75 -21.47 -19.40 21.97
CA PRO A 75 -22.28 -18.20 22.12
C PRO A 75 -22.53 -17.86 23.59
N VAL A 76 -22.36 -16.58 23.94
CA VAL A 76 -22.64 -16.06 25.28
C VAL A 76 -23.91 -15.25 25.21
N GLU A 77 -24.92 -15.63 26.00
CA GLU A 77 -26.14 -14.84 26.13
C GLU A 77 -25.89 -13.63 27.04
N GLY A 78 -25.97 -12.44 26.45
CA GLY A 78 -26.18 -11.19 27.17
C GLY A 78 -25.10 -10.77 28.15
N SER A 79 -23.84 -10.68 27.75
CA SER A 79 -22.84 -9.97 28.56
C SER A 79 -23.04 -8.46 28.42
N LYS A 80 -23.93 -7.89 29.23
CA LYS A 80 -23.77 -6.50 29.66
C LYS A 80 -22.51 -6.47 30.53
N ARG A 81 -21.36 -5.99 29.98
CA ARG A 81 -20.22 -5.66 30.85
C ARG A 81 -20.75 -4.81 32.02
N PRO A 82 -20.41 -5.14 33.29
CA PRO A 82 -20.71 -4.26 34.39
C PRO A 82 -20.11 -2.89 34.06
N GLU A 83 -20.90 -1.84 34.10
CA GLU A 83 -20.42 -0.46 34.11
C GLU A 83 -19.54 -0.32 35.38
N GLN A 84 -18.25 -0.56 35.24
CA GLN A 84 -17.30 -0.20 36.26
C GLN A 84 -17.23 1.32 36.27
N GLY A 85 -17.98 1.92 37.17
CA GLY A 85 -17.92 3.35 37.49
C GLY A 85 -16.56 3.67 38.09
N HIS A 86 -15.53 3.80 37.26
CA HIS A 86 -14.21 4.24 37.69
C HIS A 86 -14.21 5.74 37.78
N SER A 87 -14.01 6.25 39.01
CA SER A 87 -13.77 7.66 39.24
C SER A 87 -12.58 8.11 38.39
N ARG A 88 -12.69 9.26 37.73
CA ARG A 88 -11.59 9.92 37.01
C ARG A 88 -10.36 9.94 37.90
N LYS A 89 -9.35 9.12 37.66
CA LYS A 89 -8.03 9.28 38.22
C LYS A 89 -7.44 10.54 37.59
N LYS A 90 -6.94 11.47 38.44
CA LYS A 90 -6.23 12.65 37.97
C LYS A 90 -4.96 12.16 37.24
N GLU A 91 -4.77 12.58 35.98
CA GLU A 91 -3.51 12.36 35.28
C GLU A 91 -2.39 13.03 36.08
N ALA A 92 -1.36 12.26 36.46
CA ALA A 92 -0.15 12.81 37.04
C ALA A 92 0.71 13.39 35.89
N GLU A 93 1.43 14.48 36.17
CA GLU A 93 2.42 14.99 35.23
C GLU A 93 3.51 13.92 35.03
N HIS A 94 4.04 13.82 33.78
CA HIS A 94 5.12 12.92 33.48
C HIS A 94 6.38 13.36 34.22
N PRO A 95 7.10 12.47 34.94
CA PRO A 95 8.18 12.84 35.86
C PRO A 95 9.39 13.51 35.18
N GLY A 96 9.56 13.35 33.89
CA GLY A 96 10.73 13.91 33.19
C GLY A 96 11.99 13.05 33.29
N LEU A 97 13.08 13.52 32.66
CA LEU A 97 14.38 12.81 32.65
C LEU A 97 15.08 12.91 33.99
N GLY A 98 15.42 11.75 34.56
CA GLY A 98 16.28 11.62 35.74
C GLY A 98 15.56 11.65 37.09
N GLU A 99 14.24 11.64 37.10
CA GLU A 99 13.49 11.49 38.32
C GLU A 99 13.23 10.01 38.67
N VAL A 100 12.96 9.78 39.91
CA VAL A 100 12.89 8.68 40.82
C VAL A 100 12.33 7.32 40.31
N ASN A 101 11.89 7.23 39.07
CA ASN A 101 11.31 6.00 38.51
C ASN A 101 12.40 5.02 38.07
N GLU A 102 12.24 3.74 38.41
CA GLU A 102 13.18 2.68 37.99
C GLU A 102 13.33 2.56 36.47
N ALA A 103 12.30 2.95 35.72
CA ALA A 103 12.34 2.97 34.24
C ALA A 103 13.39 3.95 33.66
N HIS A 104 13.88 4.88 34.42
CA HIS A 104 14.93 5.84 34.03
C HIS A 104 16.29 5.55 34.71
N ARG A 105 16.47 4.42 35.35
CA ARG A 105 17.76 4.03 35.93
C ARG A 105 18.76 3.69 34.83
N ARG A 106 19.97 4.22 34.95
CA ARG A 106 21.09 3.98 34.06
C ARG A 106 21.77 2.64 34.40
N GLU A 107 21.72 1.67 33.50
CA GLU A 107 22.56 0.46 33.61
C GLU A 107 24.03 0.79 33.35
N ASN A 108 24.34 1.74 32.46
CA ASN A 108 25.66 2.22 32.14
C ASN A 108 25.82 3.68 32.52
N PRO A 109 26.64 4.04 33.51
CA PRO A 109 26.88 5.42 33.89
C PRO A 109 27.72 6.21 32.86
N VAL A 110 28.34 5.57 31.88
CA VAL A 110 29.18 6.18 30.85
C VAL A 110 28.37 6.34 29.57
N PRO A 111 28.04 7.59 29.16
CA PRO A 111 27.33 7.83 27.91
C PRO A 111 28.21 7.48 26.70
N LEU A 112 27.58 7.15 25.59
CA LEU A 112 28.26 7.03 24.31
C LEU A 112 28.96 8.34 23.96
N PRO A 113 30.12 8.29 23.23
CA PRO A 113 30.81 9.50 22.77
C PRO A 113 29.88 10.43 21.97
N ASP A 114 30.03 11.76 22.12
CA ASP A 114 29.17 12.73 21.46
C ASP A 114 29.25 12.68 19.92
N GLU A 115 30.33 12.14 19.36
CA GLU A 115 30.53 11.94 17.93
C GLU A 115 29.77 10.70 17.39
N THR A 116 29.24 9.84 18.27
CA THR A 116 28.55 8.61 17.86
C THR A 116 27.23 8.95 17.18
N LEU A 117 27.02 8.41 15.97
CA LEU A 117 25.73 8.52 15.30
C LEU A 117 24.68 7.71 16.08
N LEU A 118 23.68 8.39 16.61
CA LEU A 118 22.54 7.78 17.27
C LEU A 118 21.50 7.38 16.22
N THR A 119 21.34 6.07 16.01
CA THR A 119 20.39 5.49 15.06
C THR A 119 19.11 5.08 15.76
N PHE A 120 17.98 5.51 15.23
CA PHE A 120 16.66 5.20 15.78
C PHE A 120 15.83 4.41 14.78
N ALA A 121 15.11 3.41 15.25
CA ALA A 121 14.04 2.75 14.51
C ALA A 121 12.69 3.26 14.99
N LEU A 122 11.88 3.82 14.09
CA LEU A 122 10.48 4.17 14.38
C LEU A 122 9.60 2.98 14.05
N VAL A 123 9.03 2.34 15.06
CA VAL A 123 8.24 1.11 14.97
C VAL A 123 6.83 1.35 15.51
N GLY A 124 5.84 0.68 14.98
CA GLY A 124 4.47 0.71 15.49
C GLY A 124 3.46 0.10 14.53
N ASN A 125 2.25 -0.08 15.00
CA ASN A 125 1.17 -0.67 14.23
C ASN A 125 0.77 0.22 13.04
N GLN A 126 0.08 -0.37 12.07
CA GLN A 126 -0.57 0.42 11.01
C GLN A 126 -1.57 1.39 11.67
N ASN A 127 -1.69 2.59 11.11
CA ASN A 127 -2.58 3.66 11.59
C ASN A 127 -2.27 4.24 12.99
N SER A 128 -1.18 3.88 13.65
CA SER A 128 -0.77 4.46 14.95
C SER A 128 -0.29 5.91 14.86
N GLY A 129 -0.17 6.48 13.65
CA GLY A 129 0.33 7.85 13.42
C GLY A 129 1.84 7.93 13.17
N LYS A 130 2.48 6.82 12.81
CA LYS A 130 3.93 6.69 12.59
C LYS A 130 4.48 7.70 11.58
N THR A 131 3.91 7.74 10.38
CA THR A 131 4.34 8.69 9.32
C THR A 131 4.15 10.15 9.74
N THR A 132 3.10 10.46 10.50
CA THR A 132 2.88 11.81 11.05
C THR A 132 3.99 12.18 12.03
N LEU A 133 4.34 11.27 12.95
CA LEU A 133 5.42 11.46 13.90
C LEU A 133 6.78 11.60 13.18
N PHE A 134 7.08 10.74 12.22
CA PHE A 134 8.30 10.81 11.41
C PHE A 134 8.46 12.17 10.73
N ASN A 135 7.39 12.68 10.12
CA ASN A 135 7.38 13.99 9.47
C ASN A 135 7.57 15.15 10.47
N GLN A 136 7.07 15.02 11.69
CA GLN A 136 7.31 16.02 12.75
C GLN A 136 8.78 16.00 13.21
N LEU A 137 9.34 14.81 13.38
CA LEU A 137 10.73 14.64 13.83
C LEU A 137 11.75 15.11 12.78
N THR A 138 11.56 14.78 11.50
CA THR A 138 12.56 14.99 10.45
C THR A 138 12.31 16.24 9.59
N GLY A 139 11.07 16.59 9.36
CA GLY A 139 10.68 17.69 8.47
C GLY A 139 11.00 17.43 7.00
N SER A 140 11.71 18.36 6.37
CA SER A 140 12.11 18.26 4.95
C SER A 140 13.39 17.44 4.70
N ASN A 141 14.10 17.05 5.75
CA ASN A 141 15.37 16.32 5.66
C ASN A 141 15.14 14.80 5.64
N GLN A 142 14.54 14.31 4.57
CA GLN A 142 14.21 12.90 4.40
C GLN A 142 14.89 12.34 3.16
N HIS A 143 15.42 11.13 3.27
CA HIS A 143 15.88 10.30 2.15
C HIS A 143 14.91 9.15 1.94
N VAL A 144 14.41 9.00 0.72
CA VAL A 144 13.49 7.93 0.36
C VAL A 144 14.22 6.94 -0.55
N GLY A 145 14.20 5.68 -0.17
CA GLY A 145 14.77 4.55 -0.92
C GLY A 145 13.95 3.30 -0.72
N ASN A 146 14.50 2.15 -1.04
CA ASN A 146 13.90 0.86 -0.70
C ASN A 146 14.81 0.11 0.25
N PHE A 147 14.24 -0.75 1.10
CA PHE A 147 15.03 -1.68 1.89
C PHE A 147 15.76 -2.66 0.96
N PRO A 148 17.00 -3.07 1.28
CA PRO A 148 17.78 -3.98 0.44
C PRO A 148 17.02 -5.28 0.13
N GLY A 149 16.98 -5.64 -1.15
CA GLY A 149 16.39 -6.91 -1.62
C GLY A 149 14.86 -6.98 -1.66
N VAL A 150 14.15 -5.94 -1.26
CA VAL A 150 12.69 -5.87 -1.26
C VAL A 150 12.17 -4.55 -1.83
N THR A 151 10.89 -4.53 -2.20
CA THR A 151 10.22 -3.34 -2.76
C THR A 151 9.49 -2.52 -1.71
N VAL A 152 9.90 -2.63 -0.45
CA VAL A 152 9.34 -1.85 0.66
C VAL A 152 10.10 -0.52 0.77
N ASP A 153 9.36 0.58 0.83
CA ASP A 153 9.94 1.93 0.92
C ASP A 153 10.68 2.11 2.26
N ARG A 154 11.91 2.64 2.18
CA ARG A 154 12.73 3.06 3.32
C ARG A 154 12.77 4.57 3.37
N LYS A 155 12.49 5.16 4.52
CA LYS A 155 12.61 6.59 4.76
C LYS A 155 13.56 6.82 5.93
N ASP A 156 14.62 7.52 5.66
CA ASP A 156 15.60 7.92 6.68
C ASP A 156 15.62 9.44 6.81
N GLY A 157 15.89 9.96 8.01
CA GLY A 157 16.03 11.38 8.24
C GLY A 157 16.78 11.70 9.52
N ALA A 158 17.32 12.91 9.62
CA ALA A 158 17.88 13.42 10.86
C ALA A 158 16.79 14.03 11.74
N ILE A 159 16.88 13.85 13.05
CA ILE A 159 15.94 14.48 14.00
C ILE A 159 16.29 15.97 14.09
N ARG A 160 15.26 16.82 13.95
CA ARG A 160 15.42 18.27 14.00
C ARG A 160 15.99 18.72 15.35
N GLY A 161 16.96 19.61 15.30
CA GLY A 161 17.58 20.17 16.50
C GLY A 161 18.55 19.23 17.23
N GLN A 162 18.77 18.02 16.71
CA GLN A 162 19.74 17.06 17.24
C GLN A 162 20.81 16.75 16.20
N SER A 163 22.07 17.08 16.50
CA SER A 163 23.21 16.66 15.69
C SER A 163 23.47 15.16 15.87
N ASN A 164 24.05 14.52 14.87
CA ASN A 164 24.46 13.13 14.90
C ASN A 164 23.31 12.13 15.20
N THR A 165 22.12 12.39 14.62
CA THR A 165 20.96 11.48 14.74
C THR A 165 20.49 11.01 13.37
N SER A 166 20.05 9.78 13.29
CA SER A 166 19.38 9.21 12.11
C SER A 166 18.20 8.37 12.56
N ILE A 167 17.02 8.66 12.03
CA ILE A 167 15.80 7.89 12.30
C ILE A 167 15.31 7.23 11.01
N THR A 168 14.99 5.94 11.09
CA THR A 168 14.42 5.17 9.99
C THR A 168 12.97 4.86 10.27
N ASP A 169 12.06 5.23 9.36
CA ASP A 169 10.64 4.87 9.41
C ASP A 169 10.48 3.43 8.92
N LEU A 170 10.13 2.51 9.82
CA LEU A 170 9.87 1.12 9.48
C LEU A 170 8.42 0.93 9.04
N PRO A 171 8.11 -0.07 8.20
CA PRO A 171 6.74 -0.42 7.87
C PRO A 171 5.86 -0.64 9.10
N GLY A 172 4.57 -0.35 8.97
CA GLY A 172 3.61 -0.63 10.04
C GLY A 172 3.36 -2.13 10.17
N ILE A 173 3.66 -2.69 11.33
CA ILE A 173 3.56 -4.12 11.61
C ILE A 173 2.72 -4.37 12.86
N TYR A 174 2.16 -5.56 12.97
CA TYR A 174 1.37 -5.96 14.13
C TYR A 174 2.11 -6.88 15.07
N SER A 175 3.09 -7.60 14.54
CA SER A 175 3.95 -8.51 15.29
C SER A 175 5.32 -8.62 14.64
N MET A 176 6.27 -9.24 15.37
CA MET A 176 7.59 -9.60 14.85
C MET A 176 7.60 -10.99 14.18
N SER A 177 6.42 -11.55 13.89
CA SER A 177 6.28 -12.84 13.19
C SER A 177 6.41 -12.65 11.68
N PRO A 178 7.02 -13.57 10.92
CA PRO A 178 7.32 -13.40 9.50
C PRO A 178 6.11 -13.72 8.61
N TYR A 179 5.01 -12.98 8.77
CA TYR A 179 3.78 -13.18 7.99
C TYR A 179 3.77 -12.41 6.67
N SER A 180 4.21 -11.15 6.69
CA SER A 180 4.30 -10.28 5.51
C SER A 180 5.73 -9.84 5.24
N SER A 181 6.02 -9.33 4.02
CA SER A 181 7.33 -8.74 3.69
C SER A 181 7.66 -7.54 4.58
N GLU A 182 6.66 -6.78 5.01
CA GLU A 182 6.81 -5.63 5.89
C GLU A 182 7.29 -6.05 7.30
N GLU A 183 6.72 -7.13 7.83
CA GLU A 183 7.12 -7.69 9.13
C GLU A 183 8.52 -8.28 9.09
N VAL A 184 8.87 -8.99 8.01
CA VAL A 184 10.23 -9.51 7.80
C VAL A 184 11.25 -8.37 7.73
N VAL A 185 10.96 -7.30 7.00
CA VAL A 185 11.84 -6.12 6.89
C VAL A 185 12.04 -5.44 8.23
N SER A 186 10.96 -5.16 8.96
CA SER A 186 11.02 -4.48 10.26
C SER A 186 11.77 -5.32 11.29
N ARG A 187 11.51 -6.64 11.33
CA ARG A 187 12.20 -7.60 12.17
C ARG A 187 13.72 -7.62 11.88
N ASN A 188 14.08 -7.79 10.60
CA ASN A 188 15.49 -7.84 10.19
C ASN A 188 16.21 -6.53 10.51
N TYR A 189 15.56 -5.38 10.38
CA TYR A 189 16.15 -4.11 10.74
C TYR A 189 16.46 -4.04 12.23
N VAL A 190 15.51 -4.40 13.09
CA VAL A 190 15.70 -4.37 14.55
C VAL A 190 16.78 -5.35 15.01
N LEU A 191 16.79 -6.58 14.46
CA LEU A 191 17.71 -7.64 14.92
C LEU A 191 19.11 -7.52 14.32
N ASN A 192 19.26 -7.14 13.04
CA ASN A 192 20.53 -7.15 12.31
C ASN A 192 21.21 -5.79 12.30
N GLU A 193 20.46 -4.69 12.02
CA GLU A 193 21.03 -3.33 12.00
C GLU A 193 21.25 -2.77 13.42
N LYS A 194 20.60 -3.36 14.43
CA LYS A 194 20.76 -3.04 15.87
C LYS A 194 20.74 -1.52 16.12
N PRO A 195 19.62 -0.84 15.90
CA PRO A 195 19.51 0.60 16.16
C PRO A 195 19.87 0.91 17.61
N LYS A 196 20.41 2.11 17.87
CA LYS A 196 20.81 2.52 19.22
C LYS A 196 19.61 2.71 20.15
N ALA A 197 18.43 3.01 19.60
CA ALA A 197 17.17 2.94 20.32
C ALA A 197 15.99 2.76 19.38
N ILE A 198 14.88 2.26 19.91
CA ILE A 198 13.58 2.15 19.25
C ILE A 198 12.67 3.24 19.79
N ILE A 199 11.99 3.95 18.89
CA ILE A 199 10.82 4.78 19.22
C ILE A 199 9.61 3.96 18.80
N ASN A 200 8.92 3.35 19.78
CA ASN A 200 7.73 2.55 19.54
C ASN A 200 6.47 3.43 19.68
N ILE A 201 5.76 3.66 18.58
CA ILE A 201 4.54 4.45 18.59
C ILE A 201 3.31 3.56 18.85
N VAL A 202 2.57 3.89 19.89
CA VAL A 202 1.39 3.16 20.39
C VAL A 202 0.16 4.05 20.26
N ASP A 203 -0.90 3.57 19.62
CA ASP A 203 -2.20 4.25 19.59
C ASP A 203 -2.92 4.06 20.92
N ALA A 204 -3.10 5.14 21.66
CA ALA A 204 -3.75 5.16 22.96
C ALA A 204 -5.25 4.79 22.92
N ASN A 205 -5.92 4.91 21.76
CA ASN A 205 -7.31 4.48 21.60
C ASN A 205 -7.42 2.95 21.48
N ASN A 206 -6.39 2.30 20.89
CA ASN A 206 -6.33 0.86 20.66
C ASN A 206 -5.14 0.22 21.39
N ILE A 207 -4.96 0.60 22.65
CA ILE A 207 -3.74 0.32 23.42
C ILE A 207 -3.47 -1.18 23.59
N GLU A 208 -4.50 -1.99 23.91
CA GLU A 208 -4.35 -3.44 24.14
C GLU A 208 -3.68 -4.14 22.97
N ARG A 209 -4.10 -3.79 21.76
CA ARG A 209 -3.54 -4.35 20.54
C ARG A 209 -2.13 -3.86 20.24
N ASN A 210 -1.89 -2.56 20.42
CA ASN A 210 -0.58 -1.98 20.13
C ASN A 210 0.50 -2.50 21.09
N LEU A 211 0.13 -2.77 22.34
CA LEU A 211 1.05 -3.33 23.34
C LEU A 211 1.53 -4.75 22.99
N TYR A 212 0.83 -5.50 22.14
CA TYR A 212 1.30 -6.83 21.72
C TYR A 212 2.64 -6.76 20.96
N LEU A 213 2.76 -5.84 20.01
CA LEU A 213 4.03 -5.55 19.33
C LEU A 213 5.06 -5.00 20.32
N THR A 214 4.65 -4.08 21.19
CA THR A 214 5.52 -3.50 22.23
C THR A 214 6.19 -4.57 23.06
N MET A 215 5.46 -5.59 23.51
CA MET A 215 6.04 -6.69 24.28
C MET A 215 7.10 -7.46 23.50
N GLN A 216 6.86 -7.77 22.24
CA GLN A 216 7.85 -8.45 21.41
C GLN A 216 9.11 -7.60 21.16
N LEU A 217 8.95 -6.27 21.07
CA LEU A 217 10.09 -5.35 20.99
C LEU A 217 10.88 -5.31 22.30
N LEU A 218 10.21 -5.32 23.46
CA LEU A 218 10.85 -5.38 24.77
C LEU A 218 11.67 -6.67 24.96
N GLU A 219 11.17 -7.80 24.42
CA GLU A 219 11.90 -9.08 24.44
C GLU A 219 13.25 -9.00 23.68
N THR A 220 13.42 -8.04 22.74
CA THR A 220 14.70 -7.85 22.04
C THR A 220 15.79 -7.21 22.90
N GLY A 221 15.44 -6.57 24.00
CA GLY A 221 16.38 -5.87 24.87
C GLY A 221 17.04 -4.64 24.25
N VAL A 222 16.59 -4.19 23.09
CA VAL A 222 17.07 -2.92 22.48
C VAL A 222 16.54 -1.75 23.29
N PRO A 223 17.35 -0.71 23.59
CA PRO A 223 16.89 0.50 24.25
C PRO A 223 15.65 1.06 23.57
N MET A 224 14.60 1.40 24.35
CA MET A 224 13.31 1.77 23.75
C MET A 224 12.60 2.87 24.55
N VAL A 225 11.86 3.72 23.80
CA VAL A 225 10.91 4.67 24.35
C VAL A 225 9.55 4.46 23.69
N ILE A 226 8.48 4.44 24.46
CA ILE A 226 7.12 4.34 23.98
C ILE A 226 6.56 5.74 23.76
N ALA A 227 6.17 6.05 22.52
CA ALA A 227 5.45 7.25 22.14
C ALA A 227 3.93 6.94 22.19
N LEU A 228 3.26 7.27 23.27
CA LEU A 228 1.83 7.04 23.46
C LEU A 228 1.05 8.12 22.73
N ASN A 229 0.63 7.83 21.50
CA ASN A 229 0.04 8.80 20.57
C ASN A 229 -1.48 8.88 20.69
N MET A 230 -2.08 9.95 20.14
CA MET A 230 -3.52 10.22 20.16
C MET A 230 -4.08 10.50 21.55
N MET A 231 -3.26 10.97 22.48
CA MET A 231 -3.67 11.32 23.83
C MET A 231 -4.70 12.46 23.87
N ASP A 232 -4.69 13.32 22.86
CA ASP A 232 -5.72 14.36 22.69
C ASP A 232 -7.11 13.78 22.42
N GLU A 233 -7.22 12.66 21.70
CA GLU A 233 -8.48 11.95 21.47
C GLU A 233 -8.96 11.26 22.76
N VAL A 234 -8.06 10.56 23.47
CA VAL A 234 -8.39 9.91 24.75
C VAL A 234 -8.93 10.93 25.75
N ARG A 235 -8.21 12.07 25.93
CA ARG A 235 -8.63 13.15 26.82
C ARG A 235 -9.93 13.81 26.35
N GLY A 236 -10.08 14.05 25.04
CA GLY A 236 -11.28 14.61 24.43
C GLY A 236 -12.55 13.76 24.65
N ASN A 237 -12.38 12.45 24.77
CA ASN A 237 -13.45 11.49 25.04
C ASN A 237 -13.65 11.23 26.55
N GLY A 238 -12.90 11.92 27.42
CA GLY A 238 -13.02 11.78 28.87
C GLY A 238 -12.33 10.56 29.46
N GLY A 239 -11.48 9.88 28.70
CA GLY A 239 -10.56 8.84 29.19
C GLY A 239 -9.32 9.44 29.84
N SER A 240 -8.57 8.61 30.56
CA SER A 240 -7.26 8.93 31.11
C SER A 240 -6.37 7.70 31.14
N ILE A 241 -5.06 7.91 31.02
CA ILE A 241 -4.05 6.85 31.13
C ILE A 241 -3.04 7.29 32.19
N ASP A 242 -2.80 6.41 33.15
CA ASP A 242 -1.77 6.60 34.14
C ASP A 242 -0.42 6.18 33.55
N VAL A 243 0.28 7.17 32.95
CA VAL A 243 1.54 6.98 32.24
C VAL A 243 2.64 6.46 33.17
N ASN A 244 2.74 6.99 34.40
CA ASN A 244 3.76 6.61 35.36
C ASN A 244 3.61 5.13 35.77
N ARG A 245 2.38 4.72 36.04
CA ARG A 245 2.09 3.32 36.36
C ARG A 245 2.37 2.39 35.18
N MET A 246 2.14 2.89 33.94
CA MET A 246 2.45 2.13 32.72
C MET A 246 3.96 1.95 32.55
N GLU A 247 4.77 2.98 32.80
CA GLU A 247 6.23 2.90 32.79
C GLU A 247 6.73 1.87 33.80
N GLU A 248 6.22 1.88 35.04
CA GLU A 248 6.58 0.89 36.05
C GLU A 248 6.29 -0.54 35.60
N MET A 249 5.12 -0.76 34.99
CA MET A 249 4.71 -2.08 34.56
C MET A 249 5.44 -2.58 33.32
N LEU A 250 5.75 -1.70 32.37
CA LEU A 250 6.45 -2.04 31.13
C LEU A 250 7.99 -1.97 31.27
N GLY A 251 8.49 -1.26 32.28
CA GLY A 251 9.93 -1.12 32.51
C GLY A 251 10.66 -0.30 31.46
N THR A 252 9.98 0.66 30.80
CA THR A 252 10.55 1.53 29.77
C THR A 252 9.82 2.87 29.78
N PRO A 253 10.49 3.99 29.41
CA PRO A 253 9.84 5.30 29.37
C PRO A 253 8.64 5.35 28.41
N VAL A 254 7.55 5.99 28.87
CA VAL A 254 6.31 6.20 28.10
C VAL A 254 6.01 7.68 28.02
N VAL A 255 6.05 8.27 26.84
CA VAL A 255 5.82 9.69 26.63
C VAL A 255 4.48 9.92 25.94
N PRO A 256 3.53 10.62 26.60
CA PRO A 256 2.23 10.93 26.02
C PRO A 256 2.37 12.03 24.95
N ILE A 257 1.93 11.72 23.72
CA ILE A 257 2.04 12.67 22.60
C ILE A 257 0.72 12.82 21.83
N SER A 258 0.64 13.90 21.04
CA SER A 258 -0.27 14.03 19.90
C SER A 258 0.54 14.46 18.68
N ALA A 259 0.90 13.50 17.82
CA ALA A 259 1.69 13.76 16.62
C ALA A 259 0.97 14.72 15.65
N ALA A 260 -0.36 14.62 15.55
CA ALA A 260 -1.17 15.51 14.71
C ALA A 260 -1.14 16.98 15.19
N LYS A 261 -1.10 17.21 16.50
CA LYS A 261 -1.07 18.56 17.13
C LYS A 261 0.34 19.03 17.51
N ASN A 262 1.35 18.24 17.24
CA ASN A 262 2.76 18.50 17.60
C ASN A 262 2.95 18.73 19.12
N GLN A 263 2.25 17.93 19.95
CA GLN A 263 2.32 18.01 21.41
C GLN A 263 3.16 16.86 21.96
N GLY A 264 4.00 17.11 22.95
CA GLY A 264 4.87 16.11 23.60
C GLY A 264 6.07 15.65 22.75
N ILE A 265 6.27 16.19 21.54
CA ILE A 265 7.33 15.72 20.62
C ILE A 265 8.73 16.08 21.13
N GLU A 266 8.93 17.28 21.69
CA GLU A 266 10.23 17.69 22.24
C GLU A 266 10.63 16.82 23.43
N GLU A 267 9.66 16.47 24.27
CA GLU A 267 9.87 15.57 25.40
C GLU A 267 10.22 14.16 24.92
N LEU A 268 9.50 13.63 23.95
CA LEU A 268 9.81 12.36 23.31
C LEU A 268 11.25 12.32 22.77
N VAL A 269 11.68 13.37 22.07
CA VAL A 269 13.05 13.47 21.54
C VAL A 269 14.08 13.47 22.65
N ARG A 270 13.85 14.22 23.74
CA ARG A 270 14.76 14.23 24.90
C ARG A 270 14.91 12.85 25.50
N HIS A 271 13.81 12.12 25.74
CA HIS A 271 13.84 10.75 26.26
C HIS A 271 14.53 9.79 25.30
N ALA A 272 14.19 9.84 24.00
CA ALA A 272 14.79 8.98 23.00
C ALA A 272 16.30 9.15 22.89
N VAL A 273 16.78 10.42 22.85
CA VAL A 273 18.22 10.72 22.81
C VAL A 273 18.91 10.28 24.08
N HIS A 274 18.27 10.46 25.26
CA HIS A 274 18.81 10.04 26.54
C HIS A 274 18.98 8.51 26.58
N VAL A 275 17.92 7.76 26.31
CA VAL A 275 17.92 6.29 26.28
C VAL A 275 18.94 5.75 25.28
N ALA A 276 19.05 6.35 24.08
CA ALA A 276 20.04 5.97 23.09
C ALA A 276 21.47 6.28 23.53
N LYS A 277 21.71 7.46 24.15
CA LYS A 277 23.04 7.89 24.59
C LYS A 277 23.58 7.05 25.74
N TYR A 278 22.72 6.68 26.69
CA TYR A 278 23.09 5.88 27.85
C TYR A 278 22.86 4.39 27.67
N GLN A 279 22.34 3.94 26.52
CA GLN A 279 22.01 2.55 26.18
C GLN A 279 21.16 1.88 27.26
N GLU A 280 20.14 2.61 27.74
CA GLU A 280 19.23 2.14 28.77
C GLU A 280 18.31 1.05 28.23
N LYS A 281 18.56 -0.19 28.62
CA LYS A 281 17.73 -1.34 28.23
C LYS A 281 16.42 -1.37 29.03
N PRO A 282 15.35 -1.92 28.44
CA PRO A 282 14.10 -2.15 29.17
C PRO A 282 14.35 -2.97 30.43
N LEU A 283 13.80 -2.52 31.55
CA LEU A 283 13.93 -3.20 32.85
C LEU A 283 13.16 -4.53 32.88
N ARG A 284 12.12 -4.63 32.06
CA ARG A 284 11.30 -5.82 31.92
C ARG A 284 11.36 -6.38 30.52
N GLN A 285 11.86 -7.59 30.40
CA GLN A 285 11.90 -8.37 29.16
C GLN A 285 11.08 -9.66 29.32
N ASP A 286 10.77 -10.05 30.57
CA ASP A 286 10.00 -11.23 30.89
C ASP A 286 8.59 -10.86 31.35
N PHE A 287 7.60 -11.44 30.72
CA PHE A 287 6.18 -11.18 30.95
C PHE A 287 5.42 -12.40 31.49
N CYS A 288 6.09 -13.55 31.57
CA CYS A 288 5.52 -14.74 32.16
C CYS A 288 5.52 -14.65 33.68
N ASP A 289 4.46 -15.15 34.32
CA ASP A 289 4.35 -15.23 35.77
C ASP A 289 4.41 -16.70 36.20
N ALA A 290 5.23 -16.99 37.22
CA ALA A 290 5.36 -18.34 37.77
C ALA A 290 4.03 -18.86 38.37
N ASN A 291 3.11 -17.98 38.72
CA ASN A 291 1.81 -18.33 39.29
C ASN A 291 0.69 -18.45 38.24
N ASP A 292 0.88 -17.89 37.03
CA ASP A 292 -0.14 -17.95 36.00
C ASP A 292 -0.30 -19.40 35.51
N HIS A 293 -1.48 -19.93 35.63
CA HIS A 293 -1.83 -21.29 35.17
C HIS A 293 -0.84 -22.38 35.59
N GLY A 294 -0.39 -22.32 36.82
CA GLY A 294 0.59 -23.27 37.39
C GLY A 294 2.01 -23.09 36.85
N GLY A 295 2.32 -21.99 36.16
CA GLY A 295 3.66 -21.65 35.68
C GLY A 295 4.17 -22.48 34.51
N ALA A 296 3.29 -23.14 33.76
CA ALA A 296 3.69 -24.01 32.65
C ALA A 296 4.47 -23.26 31.56
N VAL A 297 3.95 -22.08 31.10
CA VAL A 297 4.64 -21.25 30.12
C VAL A 297 5.96 -20.69 30.66
N HIS A 298 5.98 -20.26 31.92
CA HIS A 298 7.18 -19.77 32.59
C HIS A 298 8.29 -20.83 32.60
N ARG A 299 8.00 -22.07 33.06
CA ARG A 299 9.00 -23.17 33.07
C ARG A 299 9.49 -23.52 31.68
N CYS A 300 8.57 -23.59 30.69
CA CYS A 300 8.93 -23.88 29.31
C CYS A 300 9.91 -22.82 28.76
N LEU A 301 9.56 -21.55 28.92
CA LEU A 301 10.34 -20.43 28.38
C LEU A 301 11.74 -20.39 29.00
N HIS A 302 11.86 -20.54 30.35
CA HIS A 302 13.16 -20.57 31.03
C HIS A 302 13.99 -21.81 30.68
N ALA A 303 13.36 -22.98 30.49
CA ALA A 303 14.06 -24.18 30.04
C ALA A 303 14.62 -24.00 28.61
N VAL A 304 13.83 -23.38 27.70
CA VAL A 304 14.29 -23.08 26.34
C VAL A 304 15.39 -22.02 26.33
N ILE A 305 15.31 -20.98 27.16
CA ILE A 305 16.39 -19.98 27.34
C ILE A 305 17.71 -20.68 27.67
N HIS A 306 17.71 -21.52 28.67
CA HIS A 306 18.93 -22.26 29.05
C HIS A 306 19.45 -23.20 27.97
N LEU A 307 18.55 -23.80 27.19
CA LEU A 307 18.92 -24.68 26.08
C LEU A 307 19.63 -23.95 24.93
N ILE A 308 19.26 -22.67 24.67
CA ILE A 308 19.71 -21.95 23.47
C ILE A 308 20.68 -20.80 23.75
N GLU A 309 21.01 -20.51 25.01
CA GLU A 309 21.82 -19.34 25.41
C GLU A 309 23.13 -19.27 24.63
N ASP A 310 23.91 -20.35 24.57
CA ASP A 310 25.17 -20.40 23.83
C ASP A 310 25.01 -20.21 22.33
N HIS A 311 23.93 -20.74 21.76
CA HIS A 311 23.61 -20.59 20.33
C HIS A 311 23.19 -19.16 19.98
N ALA A 312 22.32 -18.56 20.80
CA ALA A 312 21.84 -17.21 20.62
C ALA A 312 22.98 -16.18 20.75
N ASP A 313 23.87 -16.34 21.72
CA ASP A 313 25.05 -15.48 21.90
C ASP A 313 26.01 -15.59 20.73
N ARG A 314 26.23 -16.79 20.18
CA ARG A 314 27.09 -17.02 19.01
C ARG A 314 26.60 -16.25 17.77
N VAL A 315 25.28 -16.22 17.56
CA VAL A 315 24.64 -15.53 16.43
C VAL A 315 24.34 -14.06 16.75
N GLY A 316 24.44 -13.66 18.03
CA GLY A 316 24.15 -12.33 18.52
C GLY A 316 22.66 -11.99 18.50
N LEU A 317 21.79 -12.99 18.68
CA LEU A 317 20.35 -12.83 18.84
C LEU A 317 19.98 -12.63 20.31
N PRO A 318 18.98 -11.79 20.63
CA PRO A 318 18.45 -11.67 21.98
C PRO A 318 17.84 -13.01 22.44
N VAL A 319 18.39 -13.62 23.50
CA VAL A 319 18.04 -14.97 23.94
C VAL A 319 16.55 -15.10 24.26
N ARG A 320 15.97 -14.12 24.96
CA ARG A 320 14.55 -14.11 25.32
C ARG A 320 13.65 -14.09 24.10
N PHE A 321 13.95 -13.23 23.11
CA PHE A 321 13.21 -13.15 21.85
C PHE A 321 13.35 -14.47 21.06
N ALA A 322 14.57 -15.01 20.98
CA ALA A 322 14.82 -16.27 20.29
C ALA A 322 14.05 -17.44 20.93
N ALA A 323 14.02 -17.54 22.26
CA ALA A 323 13.27 -18.56 22.99
C ALA A 323 11.77 -18.46 22.73
N SER A 324 11.19 -17.26 22.81
CA SER A 324 9.78 -17.02 22.51
C SER A 324 9.43 -17.45 21.09
N LYS A 325 10.26 -17.11 20.11
CA LYS A 325 10.03 -17.44 18.69
C LYS A 325 10.23 -18.92 18.37
N LEU A 326 11.16 -19.60 19.05
CA LEU A 326 11.31 -21.05 18.93
C LEU A 326 10.09 -21.81 19.45
N ILE A 327 9.55 -21.40 20.60
CA ILE A 327 8.32 -21.98 21.13
C ILE A 327 7.16 -21.77 20.15
N GLU A 328 7.09 -20.61 19.47
CA GLU A 328 6.09 -20.30 18.42
C GLU A 328 6.35 -21.01 17.08
N ASP A 329 7.38 -21.85 16.97
CA ASP A 329 7.76 -22.60 15.76
C ASP A 329 8.24 -21.71 14.60
N ASP A 330 9.00 -20.65 14.91
CA ASP A 330 9.55 -19.74 13.92
C ASP A 330 10.75 -20.37 13.18
N ALA A 331 10.53 -20.81 11.96
CA ALA A 331 11.54 -21.48 11.13
C ALA A 331 12.77 -20.59 10.85
N LEU A 332 12.62 -19.25 10.82
CA LEU A 332 13.77 -18.36 10.57
C LEU A 332 14.73 -18.36 11.77
N ILE A 333 14.22 -18.33 12.99
CA ILE A 333 15.04 -18.42 14.19
C ILE A 333 15.64 -19.82 14.34
N LEU A 334 14.84 -20.87 14.11
CA LEU A 334 15.33 -22.24 14.18
C LEU A 334 16.53 -22.48 13.26
N ASN A 335 16.45 -21.96 12.01
CA ASN A 335 17.54 -22.07 11.05
C ASN A 335 18.78 -21.23 11.41
N GLN A 336 18.58 -20.07 12.08
CA GLN A 336 19.69 -19.21 12.48
C GLN A 336 20.47 -19.75 13.67
N LEU A 337 19.81 -20.46 14.59
CA LEU A 337 20.45 -20.99 15.80
C LEU A 337 21.24 -22.28 15.55
N GLU A 338 21.02 -22.95 14.42
CA GLU A 338 21.73 -24.18 14.02
C GLU A 338 21.76 -25.24 15.13
N LEU A 339 20.59 -25.48 15.77
CA LEU A 339 20.46 -26.50 16.84
C LEU A 339 20.73 -27.91 16.29
N ASP A 340 21.39 -28.76 17.08
CA ASP A 340 21.56 -30.14 16.71
C ASP A 340 20.26 -30.96 16.86
N GLU A 341 20.23 -32.20 16.36
CA GLU A 341 19.03 -33.04 16.39
C GLU A 341 18.58 -33.41 17.83
N ASN A 342 19.50 -33.54 18.74
CA ASN A 342 19.22 -33.85 20.15
C ASN A 342 18.62 -32.63 20.86
N GLU A 343 19.14 -31.43 20.57
CA GLU A 343 18.61 -30.17 21.12
C GLU A 343 17.20 -29.89 20.57
N LYS A 344 16.94 -30.20 19.29
CA LYS A 344 15.60 -30.12 18.73
C LYS A 344 14.62 -31.09 19.37
N GLU A 345 15.08 -32.33 19.69
CA GLU A 345 14.27 -33.31 20.39
C GLU A 345 13.93 -32.84 21.80
N ILE A 346 14.93 -32.30 22.56
CA ILE A 346 14.74 -31.73 23.90
C ILE A 346 13.76 -30.54 23.83
N LEU A 347 13.94 -29.63 22.88
CA LEU A 347 13.00 -28.51 22.65
C LEU A 347 11.58 -29.03 22.43
N GLY A 348 11.42 -30.05 21.57
CA GLY A 348 10.15 -30.71 21.32
C GLY A 348 9.48 -31.25 22.57
N HIS A 349 10.26 -31.92 23.46
CA HIS A 349 9.76 -32.45 24.73
C HIS A 349 9.34 -31.35 25.71
N ILE A 350 10.13 -30.28 25.84
CA ILE A 350 9.80 -29.12 26.70
C ILE A 350 8.50 -28.48 26.28
N VAL A 351 8.35 -28.22 24.98
CA VAL A 351 7.16 -27.60 24.42
C VAL A 351 5.93 -28.52 24.56
N GLN A 352 6.08 -29.83 24.29
CA GLN A 352 4.99 -30.79 24.41
C GLN A 352 4.50 -30.95 25.86
N GLN A 353 5.41 -30.85 26.82
CA GLN A 353 5.04 -30.84 28.24
C GLN A 353 4.19 -29.60 28.57
N MET A 354 4.59 -28.41 28.13
CA MET A 354 3.83 -27.19 28.34
C MET A 354 2.41 -27.29 27.70
N GLU A 355 2.31 -27.80 26.46
CA GLU A 355 1.02 -28.00 25.78
C GLU A 355 0.09 -28.93 26.57
N LYS A 356 0.63 -30.03 27.13
CA LYS A 356 -0.16 -30.97 27.97
C LYS A 356 -0.62 -30.31 29.26
N GLU A 357 0.23 -29.55 29.92
CA GLU A 357 -0.11 -28.87 31.17
C GLU A 357 -1.11 -27.73 30.96
N ARG A 358 -0.99 -27.04 29.85
CA ARG A 358 -1.83 -25.87 29.50
C ARG A 358 -3.16 -26.25 28.85
N GLY A 359 -3.20 -27.42 28.18
CA GLY A 359 -4.34 -27.79 27.34
C GLY A 359 -4.52 -26.93 26.10
N LEU A 360 -3.51 -26.15 25.74
CA LEU A 360 -3.45 -25.29 24.57
C LEU A 360 -2.20 -25.61 23.77
N ASP A 361 -2.24 -25.39 22.46
CA ASP A 361 -1.03 -25.47 21.65
C ASP A 361 -0.06 -24.31 21.98
N ARG A 362 1.21 -24.50 21.61
CA ARG A 362 2.33 -23.59 21.93
C ARG A 362 2.08 -22.13 21.51
N SER A 363 1.55 -21.91 20.29
CA SER A 363 1.31 -20.56 19.79
C SER A 363 0.18 -19.86 20.53
N ALA A 364 -0.91 -20.58 20.81
CA ALA A 364 -2.03 -20.05 21.59
C ALA A 364 -1.64 -19.75 23.04
N ALA A 365 -0.84 -20.62 23.66
CA ALA A 365 -0.35 -20.44 25.04
C ALA A 365 0.56 -19.20 25.16
N MET A 366 1.45 -18.97 24.18
CA MET A 366 2.32 -17.79 24.14
C MET A 366 1.53 -16.49 23.88
N ALA A 367 0.56 -16.52 22.97
CA ALA A 367 -0.29 -15.37 22.70
C ALA A 367 -1.16 -15.03 23.92
N GLU A 368 -1.78 -16.04 24.57
CA GLU A 368 -2.58 -15.84 25.77
C GLU A 368 -1.76 -15.23 26.92
N MET A 369 -0.57 -15.72 27.19
CA MET A 369 0.33 -15.15 28.20
C MET A 369 0.58 -13.66 27.98
N ARG A 370 0.86 -13.24 26.71
CA ARG A 370 1.07 -11.83 26.38
C ARG A 370 -0.22 -11.01 26.56
N PHE A 371 -1.36 -11.48 26.07
CA PHE A 371 -2.64 -10.77 26.21
C PHE A 371 -3.10 -10.67 27.66
N GLU A 372 -2.81 -11.67 28.48
CA GLU A 372 -3.10 -11.63 29.90
C GLU A 372 -2.28 -10.56 30.63
N PHE A 373 -0.99 -10.45 30.33
CA PHE A 373 -0.16 -9.36 30.84
C PHE A 373 -0.65 -8.00 30.33
N ILE A 374 -0.96 -7.86 29.04
CA ILE A 374 -1.50 -6.62 28.48
C ILE A 374 -2.80 -6.22 29.18
N ARG A 375 -3.69 -7.16 29.45
CA ARG A 375 -4.93 -6.91 30.19
C ARG A 375 -4.62 -6.38 31.58
N ARG A 376 -3.68 -6.98 32.33
CA ARG A 376 -3.25 -6.47 33.65
C ARG A 376 -2.74 -5.04 33.56
N VAL A 377 -1.94 -4.69 32.56
CA VAL A 377 -1.45 -3.33 32.32
C VAL A 377 -2.62 -2.38 32.04
N CYS A 378 -3.51 -2.74 31.14
CA CYS A 378 -4.65 -1.89 30.76
C CYS A 378 -5.61 -1.69 31.93
N ASP A 379 -5.93 -2.73 32.71
CA ASP A 379 -6.81 -2.65 33.88
C ASP A 379 -6.22 -1.76 34.97
N ALA A 380 -4.89 -1.76 35.15
CA ALA A 380 -4.20 -0.91 36.12
C ALA A 380 -4.03 0.55 35.70
N CYS A 381 -3.81 0.79 34.40
CA CYS A 381 -3.36 2.11 33.90
C CYS A 381 -4.45 2.87 33.11
N VAL A 382 -5.35 2.16 32.41
CA VAL A 382 -6.25 2.78 31.43
C VAL A 382 -7.66 2.93 31.98
N THR A 383 -8.14 4.17 32.03
CA THR A 383 -9.56 4.45 32.29
C THR A 383 -10.22 4.74 30.94
N LYS A 384 -10.94 3.72 30.41
CA LYS A 384 -11.62 3.86 29.12
C LYS A 384 -12.83 4.79 29.27
N PRO A 385 -13.03 5.75 28.33
CA PRO A 385 -14.30 6.47 28.25
C PRO A 385 -15.40 5.51 27.78
N HIS A 386 -16.65 5.89 27.99
CA HIS A 386 -17.76 5.36 27.21
C HIS A 386 -17.44 5.52 25.72
N GLU A 387 -18.06 4.69 24.86
CA GLU A 387 -17.77 4.63 23.42
C GLU A 387 -17.33 5.98 22.82
N SER A 388 -16.18 6.00 22.11
CA SER A 388 -15.64 7.27 21.62
C SER A 388 -16.61 7.92 20.64
N LYS A 389 -16.74 9.25 20.69
CA LYS A 389 -17.60 10.01 19.77
C LYS A 389 -17.23 9.78 18.31
N GLU A 390 -15.96 9.60 18.05
CA GLU A 390 -15.39 9.27 16.73
C GLU A 390 -15.88 7.91 16.25
N HIS A 391 -15.92 6.92 17.13
CA HIS A 391 -16.38 5.58 16.80
C HIS A 391 -17.89 5.57 16.47
N ILE A 392 -18.70 6.23 17.30
CA ILE A 392 -20.16 6.37 17.05
C ILE A 392 -20.41 7.10 15.71
N ARG A 393 -19.64 8.14 15.41
CA ARG A 393 -19.72 8.86 14.15
C ARG A 393 -19.33 7.96 12.97
N SER A 394 -18.25 7.19 13.11
CA SER A 394 -17.79 6.27 12.09
C SER A 394 -18.82 5.19 11.79
N GLN A 395 -19.46 4.61 12.81
CA GLN A 395 -20.54 3.63 12.62
C GLN A 395 -21.75 4.24 11.88
N LYS A 396 -22.14 5.48 12.21
CA LYS A 396 -23.23 6.16 11.49
C LYS A 396 -22.90 6.38 10.01
N ILE A 397 -21.68 6.76 9.71
CA ILE A 397 -21.19 6.94 8.33
C ILE A 397 -21.15 5.57 7.63
N ASP A 398 -20.65 4.53 8.29
CA ASP A 398 -20.55 3.19 7.75
C ASP A 398 -21.90 2.57 7.42
N ASN A 399 -22.95 2.88 8.16
CA ASN A 399 -24.31 2.42 7.85
C ASN A 399 -24.78 2.87 6.45
N VAL A 400 -24.27 4.02 5.96
CA VAL A 400 -24.56 4.54 4.62
C VAL A 400 -23.53 4.04 3.61
N LEU A 401 -22.24 4.19 3.92
CA LEU A 401 -21.15 3.91 2.98
C LEU A 401 -20.89 2.42 2.75
N THR A 402 -21.21 1.57 3.74
CA THR A 402 -21.02 0.11 3.65
C THR A 402 -22.33 -0.68 3.77
N GLY A 403 -23.47 0.00 3.62
CA GLY A 403 -24.79 -0.65 3.66
C GLY A 403 -24.99 -1.61 2.49
N LYS A 404 -25.82 -2.66 2.71
CA LYS A 404 -26.01 -3.76 1.74
C LYS A 404 -26.40 -3.30 0.32
N PHE A 405 -27.20 -2.25 0.19
CA PHE A 405 -27.68 -1.73 -1.09
C PHE A 405 -27.04 -0.38 -1.45
N THR A 406 -26.45 0.34 -0.49
CA THR A 406 -25.91 1.68 -0.67
C THR A 406 -24.42 1.69 -0.99
N ALA A 407 -23.67 0.69 -0.56
CA ALA A 407 -22.21 0.66 -0.70
C ALA A 407 -21.74 0.85 -2.14
N LEU A 408 -22.25 0.06 -3.08
CA LEU A 408 -21.81 0.12 -4.48
C LEU A 408 -22.29 1.40 -5.20
N PRO A 409 -23.55 1.85 -5.10
CA PRO A 409 -23.99 3.13 -5.69
C PRO A 409 -23.23 4.34 -5.12
N VAL A 410 -23.03 4.41 -3.83
CA VAL A 410 -22.29 5.52 -3.20
C VAL A 410 -20.84 5.51 -3.64
N PHE A 411 -20.20 4.34 -3.70
CA PHE A 411 -18.86 4.20 -4.22
C PHE A 411 -18.73 4.70 -5.67
N ILE A 412 -19.65 4.30 -6.55
CA ILE A 412 -19.66 4.76 -7.95
C ILE A 412 -19.85 6.28 -7.98
N ALA A 413 -20.75 6.84 -7.17
CA ALA A 413 -20.99 8.28 -7.13
C ALA A 413 -19.75 9.07 -6.63
N ILE A 414 -19.07 8.60 -5.59
CA ILE A 414 -17.83 9.21 -5.09
C ILE A 414 -16.73 9.16 -6.16
N MET A 415 -16.53 8.00 -6.82
CA MET A 415 -15.51 7.88 -7.87
C MET A 415 -15.84 8.73 -9.09
N ALA A 416 -17.12 8.78 -9.49
CA ALA A 416 -17.56 9.65 -10.57
C ALA A 416 -17.32 11.15 -10.24
N LEU A 417 -17.60 11.56 -9.00
CA LEU A 417 -17.32 12.92 -8.53
C LEU A 417 -15.80 13.22 -8.55
N VAL A 418 -14.96 12.30 -8.06
CA VAL A 418 -13.50 12.44 -8.09
C VAL A 418 -13.00 12.59 -9.52
N PHE A 419 -13.47 11.75 -10.44
CA PHE A 419 -13.08 11.81 -11.85
C PHE A 419 -13.59 13.10 -12.51
N PHE A 420 -14.83 13.50 -12.25
CA PHE A 420 -15.39 14.75 -12.78
C PHE A 420 -14.57 15.96 -12.33
N LEU A 421 -14.27 16.07 -11.02
CA LEU A 421 -13.46 17.16 -10.50
C LEU A 421 -12.02 17.15 -11.04
N THR A 422 -11.44 15.96 -11.25
CA THR A 422 -10.08 15.81 -11.75
C THR A 422 -9.97 16.13 -13.23
N PHE A 423 -10.87 15.63 -14.06
CA PHE A 423 -10.72 15.69 -15.52
C PHE A 423 -11.49 16.83 -16.18
N GLU A 424 -12.58 17.30 -15.57
CA GLU A 424 -13.43 18.34 -16.19
C GLU A 424 -13.31 19.70 -15.50
N VAL A 425 -13.01 19.75 -14.20
CA VAL A 425 -13.05 21.01 -13.46
C VAL A 425 -11.65 21.46 -13.07
N VAL A 426 -11.09 20.88 -12.02
CA VAL A 426 -9.83 21.38 -11.41
C VAL A 426 -8.62 21.02 -12.25
N GLY A 427 -8.49 19.74 -12.61
CA GLY A 427 -7.34 19.25 -13.35
C GLY A 427 -7.31 19.81 -14.78
N ALA A 428 -8.47 19.88 -15.47
CA ALA A 428 -8.56 20.47 -16.81
C ALA A 428 -8.19 21.96 -16.82
N TRP A 429 -8.71 22.74 -15.87
CA TRP A 429 -8.38 24.16 -15.75
C TRP A 429 -6.89 24.39 -15.49
N LEU A 430 -6.30 23.64 -14.58
CA LEU A 430 -4.87 23.72 -14.29
C LEU A 430 -4.01 23.24 -15.46
N GLN A 431 -4.47 22.22 -16.20
CA GLN A 431 -3.81 21.72 -17.41
C GLN A 431 -3.79 22.78 -18.50
N GLU A 432 -4.92 23.43 -18.73
CA GLU A 432 -5.01 24.50 -19.72
C GLU A 432 -4.10 25.69 -19.36
N LEU A 433 -4.06 26.06 -18.07
CA LEU A 433 -3.17 27.12 -17.58
C LEU A 433 -1.70 26.80 -17.84
N LEU A 434 -1.27 25.58 -17.47
CA LEU A 434 0.10 25.10 -17.69
C LEU A 434 0.40 24.98 -19.20
N GLY A 435 -0.55 24.46 -19.99
CA GLY A 435 -0.42 24.34 -21.45
C GLY A 435 -0.21 25.68 -22.13
N ARG A 436 -0.98 26.73 -21.74
CA ARG A 436 -0.76 28.12 -22.21
C ARG A 436 0.63 28.63 -21.84
N GLY A 437 1.12 28.31 -20.63
CA GLY A 437 2.46 28.69 -20.18
C GLY A 437 3.56 28.00 -21.00
N ILE A 438 3.42 26.73 -21.28
CA ILE A 438 4.34 25.95 -22.12
C ILE A 438 4.29 26.48 -23.56
N GLY A 439 3.09 26.72 -24.11
CA GLY A 439 2.91 27.27 -25.45
C GLY A 439 3.59 28.63 -25.60
N TRP A 440 3.36 29.58 -24.68
CA TRP A 440 4.06 30.85 -24.65
C TRP A 440 5.58 30.70 -24.60
N LEU A 441 6.10 29.79 -23.78
CA LEU A 441 7.54 29.53 -23.69
C LEU A 441 8.07 28.96 -25.00
N THR A 442 7.32 28.09 -25.66
CA THR A 442 7.65 27.51 -26.97
C THR A 442 7.76 28.60 -28.03
N GLU A 443 6.77 29.51 -28.08
CA GLU A 443 6.77 30.65 -29.03
C GLU A 443 7.94 31.60 -28.81
N VAL A 444 8.29 31.90 -27.57
CA VAL A 444 9.46 32.73 -27.21
C VAL A 444 10.76 32.08 -27.68
N VAL A 445 10.92 30.76 -27.44
CA VAL A 445 12.10 30.02 -27.86
C VAL A 445 12.16 29.89 -29.39
N ASP A 446 11.04 29.60 -30.05
CA ASP A 446 10.93 29.55 -31.51
C ASP A 446 11.35 30.88 -32.17
N GLY A 447 10.83 31.98 -31.64
CA GLY A 447 11.19 33.35 -32.11
C GLY A 447 12.67 33.67 -31.89
N ALA A 448 13.24 33.27 -30.77
CA ALA A 448 14.66 33.47 -30.45
C ALA A 448 15.58 32.65 -31.38
N LEU A 449 15.22 31.37 -31.61
CA LEU A 449 15.98 30.50 -32.53
C LEU A 449 15.91 30.94 -33.95
N THR A 450 14.73 31.41 -34.41
CA THR A 450 14.51 31.99 -35.75
C THR A 450 15.31 33.27 -35.94
N ALA A 451 15.30 34.18 -34.94
CA ALA A 451 16.11 35.42 -34.98
C ALA A 451 17.60 35.14 -34.95
N GLY A 452 18.03 34.04 -34.30
CA GLY A 452 19.43 33.60 -34.25
C GLY A 452 19.93 32.85 -35.48
N ASN A 453 19.09 32.65 -36.53
CA ASN A 453 19.38 31.89 -37.75
C ASN A 453 20.02 30.52 -37.44
N VAL A 454 19.48 29.81 -36.44
CA VAL A 454 19.94 28.49 -36.03
C VAL A 454 19.69 27.46 -37.12
N ASN A 455 20.55 26.44 -37.21
CA ASN A 455 20.37 25.35 -38.17
C ASN A 455 18.95 24.76 -38.09
N PRO A 456 18.24 24.60 -39.21
CA PRO A 456 16.85 24.11 -39.22
C PRO A 456 16.62 22.79 -38.47
N ALA A 457 17.60 21.88 -38.52
CA ALA A 457 17.48 20.60 -37.79
C ALA A 457 17.54 20.79 -36.28
N ILE A 458 18.39 21.69 -35.77
CA ILE A 458 18.52 22.02 -34.36
C ILE A 458 17.28 22.77 -33.88
N HIS A 459 16.79 23.69 -34.68
CA HIS A 459 15.56 24.43 -34.44
C HIS A 459 14.37 23.48 -34.28
N ASP A 460 14.19 22.56 -35.22
CA ASP A 460 13.11 21.57 -35.22
C ASP A 460 13.22 20.57 -34.03
N LEU A 461 14.44 20.15 -33.73
CA LEU A 461 14.72 19.33 -32.53
C LEU A 461 14.28 20.03 -31.23
N ILE A 462 14.63 21.31 -31.09
CA ILE A 462 14.31 22.03 -29.85
C ILE A 462 12.81 22.29 -29.77
N VAL A 463 12.18 22.82 -30.80
CA VAL A 463 10.76 23.21 -30.80
C VAL A 463 9.89 21.96 -30.80
N LYS A 464 9.98 21.12 -31.84
CA LYS A 464 9.12 19.95 -32.00
C LYS A 464 9.56 18.72 -31.16
N GLY A 465 10.85 18.47 -31.09
CA GLY A 465 11.37 17.32 -30.33
C GLY A 465 11.28 17.50 -28.81
N ILE A 466 11.70 18.67 -28.30
CA ILE A 466 11.78 18.90 -26.85
C ILE A 466 10.53 19.62 -26.33
N PHE A 467 10.24 20.82 -26.81
CA PHE A 467 9.14 21.63 -26.24
C PHE A 467 7.76 21.04 -26.52
N GLU A 468 7.45 20.62 -27.72
CA GLU A 468 6.17 19.97 -28.00
C GLU A 468 6.10 18.57 -27.38
N GLY A 469 7.19 17.77 -27.50
CA GLY A 469 7.20 16.40 -27.02
C GLY A 469 7.19 16.30 -25.50
N VAL A 470 8.05 17.01 -24.78
CA VAL A 470 8.07 17.03 -23.31
C VAL A 470 6.94 17.88 -22.76
N GLY A 471 6.61 18.98 -23.41
CA GLY A 471 5.53 19.89 -23.02
C GLY A 471 4.17 19.20 -23.00
N SER A 472 3.87 18.37 -24.00
CA SER A 472 2.62 17.59 -24.04
C SER A 472 2.50 16.65 -22.83
N VAL A 473 3.58 16.00 -22.41
CA VAL A 473 3.58 15.12 -21.23
C VAL A 473 3.53 15.90 -19.92
N LEU A 474 4.25 17.03 -19.84
CA LEU A 474 4.22 17.92 -18.66
C LEU A 474 2.84 18.52 -18.43
N SER A 475 2.08 18.78 -19.50
CA SER A 475 0.71 19.31 -19.39
C SER A 475 -0.24 18.40 -18.60
N PHE A 476 0.05 17.10 -18.46
CA PHE A 476 -0.72 16.17 -17.63
C PHE A 476 -0.37 16.20 -16.14
N LEU A 477 0.74 16.85 -15.75
CA LEU A 477 1.14 16.94 -14.35
C LEU A 477 0.02 17.46 -13.42
N PRO A 478 -0.71 18.53 -13.76
CA PRO A 478 -1.79 19.03 -12.92
C PRO A 478 -2.93 18.03 -12.71
N ILE A 479 -3.31 17.28 -13.74
CA ILE A 479 -4.31 16.22 -13.63
C ILE A 479 -3.84 15.13 -12.68
N ILE A 480 -2.58 14.70 -12.79
CA ILE A 480 -1.99 13.66 -11.93
C ILE A 480 -1.97 14.14 -10.48
N VAL A 481 -1.52 15.37 -10.22
CA VAL A 481 -1.48 15.95 -8.87
C VAL A 481 -2.88 16.08 -8.27
N THR A 482 -3.86 16.58 -9.06
CA THR A 482 -5.26 16.70 -8.63
C THR A 482 -5.87 15.33 -8.29
N MET A 483 -5.59 14.32 -9.10
CA MET A 483 -6.07 12.96 -8.83
C MET A 483 -5.46 12.40 -7.54
N PHE A 484 -4.15 12.56 -7.33
CA PHE A 484 -3.51 12.14 -6.09
C PHE A 484 -4.04 12.91 -4.87
N PHE A 485 -4.41 14.18 -5.04
CA PHE A 485 -5.04 14.96 -3.98
C PHE A 485 -6.34 14.31 -3.49
N PHE A 486 -7.27 14.00 -4.41
CA PHE A 486 -8.52 13.35 -4.03
C PHE A 486 -8.31 11.93 -3.50
N LEU A 487 -7.40 11.17 -4.10
CA LEU A 487 -7.09 9.81 -3.63
C LEU A 487 -6.48 9.81 -2.23
N SER A 488 -5.57 10.74 -1.93
CA SER A 488 -5.00 10.90 -0.59
C SER A 488 -6.09 11.22 0.44
N ILE A 489 -7.06 12.08 0.09
CA ILE A 489 -8.20 12.35 0.97
C ILE A 489 -9.02 11.08 1.24
N LEU A 490 -9.30 10.28 0.20
CA LEU A 490 -10.07 9.05 0.35
C LEU A 490 -9.29 7.99 1.16
N GLU A 491 -7.97 7.92 0.99
CA GLU A 491 -7.10 6.99 1.69
C GLU A 491 -6.96 7.36 3.17
N ASP A 492 -6.55 8.58 3.44
CA ASP A 492 -6.34 9.08 4.81
C ASP A 492 -7.65 9.16 5.61
N SER A 493 -8.79 9.39 4.94
CA SER A 493 -10.10 9.35 5.60
C SER A 493 -10.51 7.95 6.06
N GLY A 494 -9.86 6.88 5.59
CA GLY A 494 -10.23 5.50 5.87
C GLY A 494 -11.35 4.93 4.96
N TYR A 495 -11.82 5.70 3.97
CA TYR A 495 -12.86 5.23 3.04
C TYR A 495 -12.37 4.09 2.13
N ILE A 496 -11.11 4.15 1.67
CA ILE A 496 -10.49 3.13 0.82
C ILE A 496 -10.46 1.75 1.52
N ALA A 497 -10.24 1.72 2.83
CA ALA A 497 -10.30 0.49 3.61
C ALA A 497 -11.69 -0.19 3.53
N ARG A 498 -12.77 0.61 3.56
CA ARG A 498 -14.14 0.11 3.41
C ARG A 498 -14.41 -0.40 2.00
N VAL A 499 -13.90 0.30 0.99
CA VAL A 499 -14.01 -0.17 -0.41
C VAL A 499 -13.32 -1.52 -0.57
N ALA A 500 -12.12 -1.69 -0.05
CA ALA A 500 -11.41 -2.95 -0.04
C ALA A 500 -12.20 -4.06 0.67
N PHE A 501 -12.84 -3.72 1.80
CA PHE A 501 -13.66 -4.64 2.58
C PHE A 501 -14.85 -5.20 1.77
N PHE A 502 -15.66 -4.37 1.12
CA PHE A 502 -16.82 -4.90 0.40
C PHE A 502 -16.48 -5.46 -0.99
N MET A 503 -15.34 -5.09 -1.59
CA MET A 503 -14.92 -5.61 -2.89
C MET A 503 -14.14 -6.94 -2.81
N ASP A 504 -13.69 -7.36 -1.62
CA ASP A 504 -12.83 -8.56 -1.47
C ASP A 504 -13.46 -9.82 -2.05
N LYS A 505 -14.74 -10.07 -1.80
CA LYS A 505 -15.44 -11.27 -2.32
C LYS A 505 -15.43 -11.34 -3.85
N LEU A 506 -15.58 -10.19 -4.52
CA LEU A 506 -15.61 -10.12 -5.98
C LEU A 506 -14.20 -10.35 -6.56
N LEU A 507 -13.21 -9.65 -6.04
CA LEU A 507 -11.84 -9.71 -6.55
C LEU A 507 -11.16 -11.04 -6.26
N ARG A 508 -11.47 -11.68 -5.15
CA ARG A 508 -10.96 -13.01 -4.81
C ARG A 508 -11.36 -14.08 -5.84
N ARG A 509 -12.52 -13.97 -6.47
CA ARG A 509 -12.92 -14.90 -7.55
C ARG A 509 -11.93 -14.89 -8.70
N ILE A 510 -11.37 -13.75 -9.03
CA ILE A 510 -10.35 -13.59 -10.07
C ILE A 510 -8.91 -13.70 -9.54
N GLY A 511 -8.73 -14.01 -8.25
CA GLY A 511 -7.44 -14.28 -7.64
C GLY A 511 -6.73 -13.06 -7.06
N LEU A 512 -7.44 -11.94 -6.83
CA LEU A 512 -6.93 -10.71 -6.23
C LEU A 512 -7.54 -10.47 -4.84
N SER A 513 -6.84 -9.71 -4.00
CA SER A 513 -7.39 -9.22 -2.74
C SER A 513 -8.25 -7.97 -2.95
N GLY A 514 -9.13 -7.66 -1.99
CA GLY A 514 -9.99 -6.47 -2.05
C GLY A 514 -9.24 -5.15 -2.21
N ARG A 515 -8.03 -5.06 -1.69
CA ARG A 515 -7.16 -3.86 -1.82
C ARG A 515 -6.76 -3.55 -3.27
N SER A 516 -6.74 -4.55 -4.15
CA SER A 516 -6.39 -4.38 -5.57
C SER A 516 -7.39 -3.54 -6.36
N ILE A 517 -8.62 -3.31 -5.83
CA ILE A 517 -9.62 -2.47 -6.49
C ILE A 517 -9.13 -1.04 -6.71
N VAL A 518 -8.38 -0.50 -5.75
CA VAL A 518 -7.94 0.91 -5.77
C VAL A 518 -6.99 1.19 -6.94
N PRO A 519 -5.86 0.47 -7.10
CA PRO A 519 -5.03 0.60 -8.29
C PRO A 519 -5.78 0.40 -9.61
N MET A 520 -6.70 -0.57 -9.65
CA MET A 520 -7.47 -0.85 -10.87
C MET A 520 -8.39 0.33 -11.25
N LEU A 521 -9.04 0.96 -10.27
CA LEU A 521 -9.87 2.13 -10.49
C LEU A 521 -9.06 3.35 -10.94
N ILE A 522 -7.93 3.59 -10.29
CA ILE A 522 -7.00 4.64 -10.71
C ILE A 522 -6.57 4.44 -12.17
N GLY A 523 -6.47 3.19 -12.61
CA GLY A 523 -6.14 2.80 -13.97
C GLY A 523 -7.10 3.34 -15.04
N PHE A 524 -8.37 3.59 -14.70
CA PHE A 524 -9.31 4.30 -15.60
C PHE A 524 -8.94 5.76 -15.80
N GLY A 525 -8.28 6.38 -14.85
CA GLY A 525 -7.71 7.72 -15.01
C GLY A 525 -6.36 7.68 -15.72
N CYS A 526 -5.35 7.08 -15.08
CA CYS A 526 -4.01 6.97 -15.64
C CYS A 526 -3.28 5.72 -15.08
N THR A 527 -2.64 4.97 -15.98
CA THR A 527 -1.89 3.77 -15.62
C THR A 527 -0.67 4.06 -14.72
N VAL A 528 -0.01 5.22 -14.89
CA VAL A 528 1.19 5.58 -14.11
C VAL A 528 0.92 5.62 -12.62
N PRO A 529 -0.01 6.46 -12.12
CA PRO A 529 -0.34 6.48 -10.70
C PRO A 529 -0.97 5.18 -10.21
N ALA A 530 -1.71 4.47 -11.07
CA ALA A 530 -2.27 3.16 -10.74
C ALA A 530 -1.18 2.13 -10.40
N VAL A 531 -0.14 2.05 -11.21
CA VAL A 531 1.02 1.18 -10.95
C VAL A 531 1.74 1.60 -9.67
N MET A 532 1.92 2.89 -9.44
CA MET A 532 2.57 3.40 -8.22
C MET A 532 1.77 3.09 -6.95
N SER A 533 0.43 3.15 -7.01
CA SER A 533 -0.43 2.87 -5.87
C SER A 533 -0.42 1.38 -5.46
N THR A 534 0.05 0.48 -6.33
CA THR A 534 0.18 -0.95 -5.98
C THR A 534 1.20 -1.23 -4.87
N ARG A 535 2.03 -0.27 -4.50
CA ARG A 535 2.98 -0.37 -3.38
C ARG A 535 2.29 -0.58 -2.03
N THR A 536 1.03 -0.16 -1.92
CA THR A 536 0.21 -0.38 -0.71
C THR A 536 -0.32 -1.81 -0.58
N LEU A 537 -0.09 -2.66 -1.57
CA LEU A 537 -0.53 -4.07 -1.54
C LEU A 537 0.49 -4.92 -0.76
N PRO A 538 0.05 -5.67 0.25
CA PRO A 538 0.93 -6.42 1.14
C PRO A 538 1.55 -7.66 0.48
N SER A 539 0.96 -8.14 -0.62
CA SER A 539 1.39 -9.34 -1.33
C SER A 539 2.10 -8.99 -2.62
N GLU A 540 3.32 -9.48 -2.78
CA GLU A 540 4.08 -9.35 -4.03
C GLU A 540 3.34 -10.01 -5.22
N ARG A 541 2.66 -11.13 -4.98
CA ARG A 541 1.82 -11.82 -5.96
C ARG A 541 0.67 -10.92 -6.43
N ASP A 542 -0.12 -10.39 -5.49
CA ASP A 542 -1.26 -9.53 -5.81
C ASP A 542 -0.79 -8.23 -6.46
N ARG A 543 0.34 -7.69 -6.02
CA ARG A 543 0.98 -6.50 -6.61
C ARG A 543 1.37 -6.75 -8.07
N LYS A 544 2.10 -7.83 -8.37
CA LYS A 544 2.49 -8.20 -9.75
C LYS A 544 1.26 -8.39 -10.62
N MET A 545 0.29 -9.15 -10.15
CA MET A 545 -0.94 -9.43 -10.89
C MET A 545 -1.74 -8.14 -11.16
N THR A 546 -1.89 -7.27 -10.17
CA THR A 546 -2.60 -5.98 -10.32
C THR A 546 -1.90 -5.07 -11.33
N ILE A 547 -0.55 -4.95 -11.28
CA ILE A 547 0.23 -4.18 -12.24
C ILE A 547 0.03 -4.69 -13.67
N LEU A 548 0.01 -6.01 -13.87
CA LEU A 548 -0.18 -6.62 -15.19
C LEU A 548 -1.61 -6.44 -15.74
N LEU A 549 -2.60 -6.29 -14.87
CA LEU A 549 -4.01 -6.10 -15.25
C LEU A 549 -4.39 -4.62 -15.46
N THR A 550 -3.75 -3.71 -14.74
CA THR A 550 -4.07 -2.27 -14.78
C THR A 550 -4.09 -1.65 -16.19
N PRO A 551 -3.17 -1.97 -17.13
CA PRO A 551 -3.18 -1.35 -18.45
C PRO A 551 -4.35 -1.76 -19.35
N PHE A 552 -5.13 -2.78 -19.02
CA PHE A 552 -6.38 -3.13 -19.71
C PHE A 552 -7.51 -2.14 -19.39
N MET A 553 -7.38 -1.39 -18.28
CA MET A 553 -8.32 -0.32 -17.97
C MET A 553 -8.17 0.83 -18.99
N SER A 554 -9.31 1.40 -19.39
CA SER A 554 -9.33 2.47 -20.37
C SER A 554 -8.92 3.78 -19.70
N CYS A 555 -7.67 4.22 -19.87
CA CYS A 555 -7.22 5.51 -19.34
C CYS A 555 -7.73 6.68 -20.16
N THR A 556 -7.74 7.89 -19.58
CA THR A 556 -8.23 9.13 -20.23
C THR A 556 -7.50 9.50 -21.52
N ALA A 557 -6.21 9.18 -21.64
CA ALA A 557 -5.44 9.41 -22.87
C ALA A 557 -5.93 8.58 -24.08
N LYS A 558 -6.76 7.57 -23.88
CA LYS A 558 -7.41 6.80 -24.95
C LYS A 558 -8.72 7.46 -25.44
N LEU A 559 -9.32 8.34 -24.63
CA LEU A 559 -10.62 8.99 -24.96
C LEU A 559 -10.59 9.78 -26.25
N PRO A 560 -9.55 10.58 -26.59
CA PRO A 560 -9.49 11.26 -27.87
C PRO A 560 -9.57 10.30 -29.06
N ILE A 561 -8.96 9.11 -28.96
CA ILE A 561 -9.03 8.08 -30.02
C ILE A 561 -10.48 7.61 -30.20
N TYR A 562 -11.14 7.32 -29.06
CA TYR A 562 -12.53 6.87 -29.10
C TYR A 562 -13.45 7.94 -29.64
N GLY A 563 -13.33 9.19 -29.16
CA GLY A 563 -14.11 10.32 -29.63
C GLY A 563 -13.97 10.51 -31.14
N PHE A 564 -12.76 10.55 -31.67
CA PHE A 564 -12.48 10.73 -33.08
C PHE A 564 -13.18 9.69 -33.97
N PHE A 565 -13.10 8.41 -33.62
CA PHE A 565 -13.76 7.36 -34.42
C PHE A 565 -15.26 7.25 -34.16
N VAL A 566 -15.72 7.54 -32.96
CA VAL A 566 -17.14 7.54 -32.60
C VAL A 566 -17.87 8.68 -33.36
N ASP A 567 -17.31 9.87 -33.33
CA ASP A 567 -17.88 11.02 -34.02
C ASP A 567 -17.90 10.82 -35.56
N ALA A 568 -16.88 10.19 -36.13
CA ALA A 568 -16.79 9.90 -37.55
C ALA A 568 -17.73 8.79 -37.99
N PHE A 569 -17.83 7.66 -37.29
CA PHE A 569 -18.48 6.43 -37.76
C PHE A 569 -19.78 6.10 -37.01
N PHE A 570 -19.97 6.58 -35.78
CA PHE A 570 -21.08 6.20 -34.89
C PHE A 570 -21.76 7.40 -34.23
N PRO A 571 -22.11 8.51 -34.94
CA PRO A 571 -22.57 9.74 -34.31
C PRO A 571 -23.85 9.57 -33.46
N ASN A 572 -24.73 8.63 -33.84
CA ASN A 572 -25.98 8.38 -33.10
C ASN A 572 -25.87 7.33 -32.01
N GLN A 573 -24.77 6.56 -31.93
CA GLN A 573 -24.56 5.43 -31.01
C GLN A 573 -23.29 5.57 -30.19
N GLY A 574 -22.73 6.77 -30.12
CA GLY A 574 -21.44 7.02 -29.46
C GLY A 574 -21.39 6.54 -28.02
N TRP A 575 -22.44 6.81 -27.24
CA TRP A 575 -22.53 6.35 -25.86
C TRP A 575 -22.47 4.82 -25.72
N LEU A 576 -23.08 4.10 -26.68
CA LEU A 576 -23.09 2.62 -26.68
C LEU A 576 -21.69 2.08 -27.01
N VAL A 577 -21.03 2.61 -28.05
CA VAL A 577 -19.69 2.20 -28.45
C VAL A 577 -18.69 2.46 -27.31
N MET A 578 -18.74 3.63 -26.68
CA MET A 578 -17.91 3.97 -25.55
C MET A 578 -18.11 2.98 -24.38
N THR A 579 -19.37 2.71 -24.03
CA THR A 579 -19.71 1.76 -22.96
C THR A 579 -19.19 0.36 -23.28
N LEU A 580 -19.35 -0.11 -24.52
CA LEU A 580 -18.86 -1.42 -24.95
C LEU A 580 -17.32 -1.52 -24.89
N LEU A 581 -16.60 -0.46 -25.25
CA LEU A 581 -15.13 -0.42 -25.14
C LEU A 581 -14.68 -0.52 -23.68
N TYR A 582 -15.32 0.20 -22.76
CA TYR A 582 -15.01 0.09 -21.34
C TYR A 582 -15.30 -1.32 -20.80
N LEU A 583 -16.46 -1.89 -21.15
CA LEU A 583 -16.81 -3.26 -20.76
C LEU A 583 -15.83 -4.28 -21.35
N LEU A 584 -15.44 -4.12 -22.62
CA LEU A 584 -14.45 -5.01 -23.27
C LEU A 584 -13.11 -4.98 -22.51
N GLY A 585 -12.63 -3.83 -22.10
CA GLY A 585 -11.42 -3.69 -21.29
C GLY A 585 -11.53 -4.45 -19.97
N ILE A 586 -12.64 -4.26 -19.23
CA ILE A 586 -12.92 -4.94 -17.96
C ILE A 586 -13.00 -6.47 -18.16
N VAL A 587 -13.76 -6.93 -19.14
CA VAL A 587 -13.93 -8.36 -19.46
C VAL A 587 -12.57 -8.99 -19.82
N THR A 588 -11.79 -8.32 -20.66
CA THR A 588 -10.44 -8.79 -21.01
C THR A 588 -9.55 -8.89 -19.80
N ALA A 589 -9.57 -7.89 -18.90
CA ALA A 589 -8.82 -7.93 -17.64
C ALA A 589 -9.24 -9.12 -16.75
N ILE A 590 -10.55 -9.41 -16.66
CA ILE A 590 -11.06 -10.55 -15.88
C ILE A 590 -10.59 -11.87 -16.49
N LEU A 591 -10.67 -12.03 -17.82
CA LEU A 591 -10.22 -13.25 -18.51
C LEU A 591 -8.72 -13.47 -18.33
N VAL A 592 -7.93 -12.41 -18.46
CA VAL A 592 -6.48 -12.46 -18.23
C VAL A 592 -6.17 -12.77 -16.76
N ALA A 593 -6.92 -12.21 -15.82
CA ALA A 593 -6.77 -12.49 -14.40
C ALA A 593 -7.04 -13.97 -14.09
N LEU A 594 -8.09 -14.55 -14.65
CA LEU A 594 -8.40 -15.98 -14.50
C LEU A 594 -7.31 -16.86 -15.13
N LEU A 595 -6.79 -16.49 -16.30
CA LEU A 595 -5.65 -17.17 -16.93
C LEU A 595 -4.39 -17.09 -16.05
N PHE A 596 -4.06 -15.94 -15.51
CA PHE A 596 -2.90 -15.75 -14.64
C PHE A 596 -3.05 -16.51 -13.32
N LYS A 597 -4.25 -16.54 -12.75
CA LYS A 597 -4.56 -17.33 -11.55
C LYS A 597 -4.30 -18.83 -11.77
N SER A 598 -4.64 -19.35 -12.93
CA SER A 598 -4.48 -20.78 -13.24
C SER A 598 -3.04 -21.15 -13.67
N THR A 599 -2.26 -20.22 -14.21
CA THR A 599 -0.94 -20.47 -14.80
C THR A 599 0.21 -19.90 -14.00
N LEU A 600 0.34 -18.57 -13.97
CA LEU A 600 1.53 -17.85 -13.49
C LEU A 600 1.50 -17.61 -11.97
N PHE A 601 0.33 -17.31 -11.41
CA PHE A 601 0.12 -16.92 -10.01
C PHE A 601 -0.79 -17.94 -9.30
N LYS A 602 -0.37 -19.22 -9.30
CA LYS A 602 -1.08 -20.28 -8.58
C LYS A 602 -1.13 -19.99 -7.08
N GLY A 603 -2.21 -20.39 -6.43
CA GLY A 603 -2.44 -20.20 -4.99
C GLY A 603 -3.60 -19.25 -4.71
N GLU A 604 -3.99 -19.18 -3.46
CA GLU A 604 -5.06 -18.29 -3.00
C GLU A 604 -4.54 -16.86 -2.79
N ALA A 605 -5.44 -15.88 -2.93
CA ALA A 605 -5.16 -14.50 -2.55
C ALA A 605 -4.84 -14.44 -1.04
N VAL A 606 -3.86 -13.60 -0.68
CA VAL A 606 -3.46 -13.42 0.72
C VAL A 606 -4.69 -13.18 1.60
N PRO A 607 -4.76 -13.82 2.78
CA PRO A 607 -5.86 -13.62 3.70
C PRO A 607 -6.11 -12.14 3.97
N PHE A 608 -7.39 -11.78 3.97
CA PHE A 608 -7.79 -10.40 4.18
C PHE A 608 -8.10 -10.21 5.66
N VAL A 609 -7.06 -9.89 6.41
CA VAL A 609 -7.20 -9.44 7.80
C VAL A 609 -6.90 -7.96 7.81
N MET A 610 -7.88 -7.13 8.12
CA MET A 610 -7.71 -5.69 8.07
C MET A 610 -8.52 -5.03 9.19
N GLU A 611 -7.94 -3.98 9.77
CA GLU A 611 -8.67 -3.05 10.61
C GLU A 611 -9.42 -2.04 9.78
N LEU A 612 -10.59 -1.66 10.25
CA LEU A 612 -11.32 -0.53 9.73
C LEU A 612 -11.03 0.70 10.61
N PRO A 613 -10.13 1.61 10.20
CA PRO A 613 -9.78 2.78 11.00
C PRO A 613 -10.98 3.72 11.12
N ASN A 614 -11.09 4.46 12.21
CA ASN A 614 -12.10 5.52 12.33
C ASN A 614 -11.92 6.57 11.23
N TYR A 615 -13.05 7.16 10.76
CA TYR A 615 -12.98 8.25 9.79
C TYR A 615 -12.31 9.47 10.39
N ARG A 616 -11.24 9.92 9.72
CA ARG A 616 -10.48 11.11 10.11
C ARG A 616 -10.31 12.05 8.93
N MET A 617 -10.27 13.35 9.22
CA MET A 617 -9.87 14.32 8.20
C MET A 617 -8.36 14.32 8.04
N PRO A 618 -7.85 14.20 6.80
CA PRO A 618 -6.42 14.21 6.57
C PRO A 618 -5.79 15.56 6.97
N SER A 619 -4.55 15.50 7.42
CA SER A 619 -3.76 16.70 7.71
C SER A 619 -3.42 17.44 6.41
N PRO A 620 -3.76 18.73 6.25
CA PRO A 620 -3.42 19.47 5.02
C PRO A 620 -1.93 19.46 4.70
N ARG A 621 -1.10 19.50 5.73
CA ARG A 621 0.37 19.48 5.57
C ARG A 621 0.87 18.15 5.02
N SER A 622 0.35 17.03 5.52
CA SER A 622 0.73 15.69 5.05
C SER A 622 0.29 15.48 3.60
N VAL A 623 -0.92 15.93 3.24
CA VAL A 623 -1.42 15.87 1.86
C VAL A 623 -0.53 16.69 0.92
N LEU A 624 -0.21 17.94 1.28
CA LEU A 624 0.65 18.80 0.44
C LEU A 624 2.06 18.19 0.26
N GLN A 625 2.64 17.61 1.31
CA GLN A 625 3.94 16.97 1.23
C GLN A 625 3.90 15.75 0.30
N LEU A 626 2.87 14.90 0.43
CA LEU A 626 2.68 13.75 -0.45
C LEU A 626 2.52 14.19 -1.92
N LEU A 627 1.74 15.25 -2.17
CA LEU A 627 1.56 15.79 -3.52
C LEU A 627 2.87 16.29 -4.11
N TRP A 628 3.68 16.99 -3.32
CA TRP A 628 4.99 17.45 -3.75
C TRP A 628 5.92 16.29 -4.10
N ASP A 629 5.96 15.25 -3.27
CA ASP A 629 6.79 14.06 -3.52
C ASP A 629 6.37 13.35 -4.81
N LYS A 630 5.06 13.20 -5.04
CA LYS A 630 4.52 12.61 -6.28
C LYS A 630 4.78 13.47 -7.51
N ALA A 631 4.63 14.79 -7.40
CA ALA A 631 4.93 15.73 -8.48
C ALA A 631 6.43 15.70 -8.83
N LYS A 632 7.30 15.72 -7.84
CA LYS A 632 8.76 15.64 -8.01
C LYS A 632 9.18 14.33 -8.69
N ASP A 633 8.64 13.20 -8.24
CA ASP A 633 8.94 11.87 -8.84
C ASP A 633 8.46 11.79 -10.31
N PHE A 634 7.30 12.37 -10.62
CA PHE A 634 6.82 12.49 -12.01
C PHE A 634 7.73 13.37 -12.89
N LEU A 635 8.11 14.55 -12.38
CA LEU A 635 9.00 15.47 -13.09
C LEU A 635 10.37 14.84 -13.39
N GLN A 636 10.96 14.15 -12.42
CA GLN A 636 12.23 13.45 -12.62
C GLN A 636 12.14 12.40 -13.73
N ARG A 637 11.00 11.69 -13.83
CA ARG A 637 10.76 10.71 -14.91
C ARG A 637 10.52 11.39 -16.26
N ALA A 638 9.79 12.49 -16.28
CA ALA A 638 9.56 13.25 -17.49
C ALA A 638 10.90 13.69 -18.11
N PHE A 639 11.79 14.25 -17.30
CA PHE A 639 13.08 14.72 -17.78
C PHE A 639 14.11 13.61 -18.09
N SER A 640 13.98 12.41 -17.52
CA SER A 640 14.93 11.32 -17.76
C SER A 640 14.52 10.40 -18.91
N VAL A 641 13.35 9.75 -18.77
CA VAL A 641 12.93 8.69 -19.71
C VAL A 641 12.17 9.28 -20.90
N ILE A 642 11.26 10.22 -20.64
CA ILE A 642 10.36 10.72 -21.66
C ILE A 642 11.11 11.63 -22.63
N LEU A 643 11.99 12.50 -22.14
CA LEU A 643 12.83 13.36 -22.98
C LEU A 643 13.67 12.53 -23.97
N VAL A 644 14.33 11.47 -23.48
CA VAL A 644 15.13 10.62 -24.37
C VAL A 644 14.25 9.94 -25.41
N ALA A 645 13.09 9.44 -24.98
CA ALA A 645 12.19 8.76 -25.87
C ALA A 645 11.58 9.71 -26.94
N THR A 646 11.23 10.96 -26.57
CA THR A 646 10.73 11.98 -27.52
C THR A 646 11.78 12.36 -28.54
N ILE A 647 13.03 12.55 -28.14
CA ILE A 647 14.14 12.83 -29.06
C ILE A 647 14.33 11.66 -30.04
N VAL A 648 14.29 10.41 -29.57
CA VAL A 648 14.42 9.24 -30.43
C VAL A 648 13.29 9.18 -31.48
N VAL A 649 12.03 9.38 -31.04
CA VAL A 649 10.88 9.35 -31.99
C VAL A 649 10.91 10.53 -32.93
N TRP A 650 11.25 11.74 -32.45
CA TRP A 650 11.47 12.89 -33.34
C TRP A 650 12.50 12.56 -34.40
N PHE A 651 13.66 11.99 -34.04
CA PHE A 651 14.70 11.59 -34.97
C PHE A 651 14.18 10.59 -36.01
N LEU A 652 13.48 9.54 -35.56
CA LEU A 652 12.92 8.52 -36.47
C LEU A 652 11.85 9.10 -37.42
N LYS A 653 11.15 10.15 -37.02
CA LYS A 653 10.13 10.83 -37.82
C LYS A 653 10.73 11.82 -38.81
N SER A 654 11.76 12.57 -38.39
CA SER A 654 12.33 13.70 -39.15
C SER A 654 13.45 13.31 -40.11
N PHE A 655 13.97 12.09 -40.07
CA PHE A 655 15.06 11.64 -40.93
C PHE A 655 14.69 10.38 -41.74
N ASP A 656 15.26 10.32 -42.97
CA ASP A 656 15.23 9.11 -43.79
C ASP A 656 16.42 8.19 -43.46
N PHE A 657 16.48 6.99 -44.09
CA PHE A 657 17.59 6.04 -43.91
C PHE A 657 18.94 6.55 -44.42
N GLN A 658 18.98 7.67 -45.15
CA GLN A 658 20.19 8.34 -45.65
C GLN A 658 20.57 9.56 -44.78
N PHE A 659 19.89 9.75 -43.65
CA PHE A 659 20.05 10.88 -42.72
C PHE A 659 19.73 12.23 -43.32
N ASN A 660 18.93 12.30 -44.40
CA ASN A 660 18.37 13.56 -44.90
C ASN A 660 17.14 13.93 -44.08
N MET A 661 16.99 15.21 -43.81
CA MET A 661 15.79 15.71 -43.15
C MET A 661 14.59 15.65 -44.10
N VAL A 662 13.52 15.03 -43.61
CA VAL A 662 12.28 14.78 -44.36
C VAL A 662 11.28 15.87 -43.98
N SER A 663 10.69 16.52 -45.00
CA SER A 663 9.60 17.47 -44.80
C SER A 663 8.30 16.79 -44.42
N GLU A 664 7.37 17.48 -43.75
CA GLU A 664 6.07 16.93 -43.34
C GLU A 664 5.29 16.32 -44.51
N ALA A 665 5.46 16.86 -45.72
CA ALA A 665 4.83 16.37 -46.94
C ALA A 665 5.41 15.02 -47.46
N GLU A 666 6.65 14.69 -47.07
CA GLU A 666 7.38 13.49 -47.51
C GLU A 666 7.59 12.46 -46.38
N GLU A 667 6.79 12.52 -45.33
CA GLU A 667 6.95 11.69 -44.12
C GLU A 667 6.93 10.17 -44.41
N SER A 668 6.40 9.75 -45.56
CA SER A 668 6.44 8.37 -46.06
C SER A 668 7.87 7.84 -46.26
N ARG A 669 8.86 8.72 -46.36
CA ARG A 669 10.29 8.35 -46.51
C ARG A 669 11.02 8.25 -45.17
N SER A 670 10.36 8.63 -44.06
CA SER A 670 10.98 8.63 -42.74
C SER A 670 11.38 7.21 -42.31
N ILE A 671 12.39 7.14 -41.43
CA ILE A 671 12.80 5.87 -40.80
C ILE A 671 11.58 5.24 -40.08
N LEU A 672 10.75 6.03 -39.44
CA LEU A 672 9.54 5.58 -38.73
C LEU A 672 8.53 4.93 -39.70
N ALA A 673 8.29 5.53 -40.85
CA ALA A 673 7.44 4.95 -41.89
C ALA A 673 8.01 3.65 -42.46
N GLY A 674 9.34 3.59 -42.60
CA GLY A 674 10.03 2.35 -43.01
C GLY A 674 9.88 1.21 -42.00
N ILE A 675 10.04 1.51 -40.70
CA ILE A 675 9.78 0.54 -39.62
C ILE A 675 8.32 0.08 -39.64
N ALA A 676 7.39 1.02 -39.79
CA ALA A 676 5.96 0.72 -39.90
C ALA A 676 5.69 -0.19 -41.10
N GLY A 677 6.28 0.10 -42.27
CA GLY A 677 6.17 -0.73 -43.47
C GLY A 677 6.63 -2.17 -43.26
N PHE A 678 7.74 -2.36 -42.48
CA PHE A 678 8.20 -3.69 -42.12
C PHE A 678 7.22 -4.45 -41.23
N LEU A 679 6.43 -3.76 -40.39
CA LEU A 679 5.42 -4.35 -39.51
C LEU A 679 4.08 -4.60 -40.18
N VAL A 680 3.79 -3.95 -41.32
CA VAL A 680 2.52 -4.09 -42.07
C VAL A 680 2.09 -5.55 -42.28
N PRO A 681 2.96 -6.49 -42.68
CA PRO A 681 2.56 -7.87 -42.89
C PRO A 681 1.94 -8.54 -41.65
N LEU A 682 2.41 -8.14 -40.44
CA LEU A 682 1.89 -8.62 -39.18
C LEU A 682 0.47 -8.10 -38.90
N PHE A 683 0.14 -6.92 -39.41
CA PHE A 683 -1.16 -6.25 -39.21
C PHE A 683 -2.18 -6.53 -40.33
N GLN A 684 -1.74 -7.08 -41.47
CA GLN A 684 -2.65 -7.47 -42.57
C GLN A 684 -3.76 -8.45 -42.14
N PRO A 685 -3.47 -9.54 -41.35
CA PRO A 685 -4.50 -10.49 -40.95
C PRO A 685 -5.61 -9.85 -40.12
N VAL A 686 -5.31 -8.78 -39.39
CA VAL A 686 -6.29 -8.05 -38.54
C VAL A 686 -6.98 -6.91 -39.29
N GLY A 687 -6.68 -6.67 -40.57
CA GLY A 687 -7.29 -5.60 -41.38
C GLY A 687 -6.68 -4.21 -41.17
N LEU A 688 -5.52 -4.12 -40.53
CA LEU A 688 -4.79 -2.90 -40.23
C LEU A 688 -3.48 -2.79 -41.05
N GLY A 689 -3.48 -3.33 -42.29
CA GLY A 689 -2.31 -3.42 -43.15
C GLY A 689 -1.90 -2.08 -43.85
N ASP A 690 -2.36 -0.93 -43.38
CA ASP A 690 -1.93 0.38 -43.84
C ASP A 690 -0.78 0.90 -42.99
N TRP A 691 0.36 1.25 -43.61
CA TRP A 691 1.53 1.76 -42.90
C TRP A 691 1.24 3.01 -42.08
N ARG A 692 0.29 3.84 -42.50
CA ARG A 692 -0.16 5.07 -41.82
C ARG A 692 -0.81 4.74 -40.47
N ILE A 693 -1.65 3.70 -40.45
CA ILE A 693 -2.28 3.18 -39.20
C ILE A 693 -1.20 2.60 -38.28
N VAL A 694 -0.28 1.82 -38.81
CA VAL A 694 0.81 1.23 -38.01
C VAL A 694 1.71 2.32 -37.45
N THR A 695 2.05 3.35 -38.24
CA THR A 695 2.83 4.52 -37.79
C THR A 695 2.12 5.23 -36.63
N SER A 696 0.80 5.39 -36.70
CA SER A 696 0.02 6.01 -35.63
C SER A 696 0.10 5.20 -34.32
N PHE A 697 0.09 3.88 -34.37
CA PHE A 697 0.23 3.03 -33.18
C PHE A 697 1.64 3.08 -32.59
N ILE A 698 2.69 3.18 -33.40
CA ILE A 698 4.06 3.37 -32.92
C ILE A 698 4.17 4.74 -32.23
N SER A 699 3.64 5.80 -32.82
CA SER A 699 3.58 7.13 -32.19
C SER A 699 2.77 7.11 -30.88
N GLY A 700 1.65 6.39 -30.87
CA GLY A 700 0.81 6.20 -29.69
C GLY A 700 1.45 5.36 -28.55
N PHE A 701 2.59 4.73 -28.78
CA PHE A 701 3.40 4.16 -27.71
C PHE A 701 4.06 5.26 -26.88
N MET A 702 4.42 6.38 -27.48
CA MET A 702 4.95 7.54 -26.74
C MET A 702 3.85 8.17 -25.87
N ALA A 703 2.79 8.62 -26.49
CA ALA A 703 1.63 9.23 -25.89
C ALA A 703 0.38 8.79 -26.67
N LYS A 704 -0.64 8.30 -25.96
CA LYS A 704 -1.81 7.69 -26.60
C LYS A 704 -2.58 8.66 -27.50
N GLU A 705 -2.66 9.90 -27.10
CA GLU A 705 -3.31 10.97 -27.88
C GLU A 705 -2.63 11.22 -29.24
N SER A 706 -1.34 10.95 -29.37
CA SER A 706 -0.59 11.10 -30.62
C SER A 706 -1.12 10.20 -31.75
N VAL A 707 -1.85 9.13 -31.41
CA VAL A 707 -2.53 8.28 -32.41
C VAL A 707 -3.48 9.13 -33.26
N VAL A 708 -4.29 9.98 -32.63
CA VAL A 708 -5.27 10.82 -33.31
C VAL A 708 -4.59 11.89 -34.18
N SER A 709 -3.61 12.56 -33.62
CA SER A 709 -2.86 13.63 -34.35
C SER A 709 -2.21 13.07 -35.60
N VAL A 710 -1.58 11.90 -35.54
CA VAL A 710 -0.95 11.23 -36.69
C VAL A 710 -2.00 10.74 -37.69
N LEU A 711 -3.12 10.19 -37.22
CA LEU A 711 -4.22 9.79 -38.12
C LEU A 711 -4.85 10.98 -38.82
N GLN A 712 -5.08 12.09 -38.11
CA GLN A 712 -5.62 13.33 -38.71
C GLN A 712 -4.66 13.90 -39.75
N MET A 713 -3.37 13.86 -39.53
CA MET A 713 -2.39 14.31 -40.50
C MET A 713 -2.43 13.50 -41.79
N PHE A 714 -2.59 12.17 -41.70
CA PHE A 714 -2.62 11.29 -42.88
C PHE A 714 -3.99 11.16 -43.56
N PHE A 715 -5.07 11.20 -42.81
CA PHE A 715 -6.42 10.94 -43.29
C PHE A 715 -7.32 12.19 -43.24
N GLY A 716 -6.83 13.30 -42.68
CA GLY A 716 -7.58 14.54 -42.56
C GLY A 716 -8.60 14.55 -41.42
N THR A 717 -9.66 15.33 -41.58
CA THR A 717 -10.72 15.44 -40.55
C THR A 717 -11.60 14.19 -40.47
N ALA A 718 -12.44 14.10 -39.45
CA ALA A 718 -13.36 12.98 -39.21
C ALA A 718 -14.20 12.64 -40.46
N ASN A 719 -14.62 13.64 -41.23
CA ASN A 719 -15.41 13.45 -42.49
C ASN A 719 -14.58 12.82 -43.61
N SER A 720 -13.29 13.09 -43.69
CA SER A 720 -12.42 12.51 -44.72
C SER A 720 -12.04 11.07 -44.41
N VAL A 721 -11.93 10.72 -43.14
CA VAL A 721 -11.58 9.37 -42.65
C VAL A 721 -12.65 8.36 -43.06
N THR A 722 -13.92 8.70 -43.06
CA THR A 722 -15.04 7.80 -43.42
C THR A 722 -15.03 7.39 -44.89
N GLN A 723 -14.34 8.14 -45.76
CA GLN A 723 -14.18 7.80 -47.18
C GLN A 723 -13.00 6.85 -47.45
N LEU A 724 -12.03 6.79 -46.52
CA LEU A 724 -10.77 6.08 -46.67
C LEU A 724 -10.71 4.81 -45.83
N ILE A 725 -11.46 4.72 -44.73
CA ILE A 725 -11.47 3.62 -43.76
C ILE A 725 -12.91 3.09 -43.67
N SER A 726 -13.10 1.77 -43.71
CA SER A 726 -14.42 1.15 -43.48
C SER A 726 -14.81 1.19 -41.98
N SER A 727 -16.12 1.15 -41.72
CA SER A 727 -16.64 1.07 -40.34
C SER A 727 -16.12 -0.14 -39.58
N GLY A 728 -15.94 -1.28 -40.27
CA GLY A 728 -15.33 -2.47 -39.68
C GLY A 728 -13.86 -2.26 -39.27
N THR A 729 -13.07 -1.59 -40.13
CA THR A 729 -11.68 -1.21 -39.81
C THR A 729 -11.63 -0.24 -38.64
N ALA A 730 -12.55 0.71 -38.55
CA ALA A 730 -12.67 1.64 -37.41
C ALA A 730 -12.90 0.90 -36.08
N VAL A 731 -13.79 -0.10 -36.05
CA VAL A 731 -14.00 -0.97 -34.85
C VAL A 731 -12.73 -1.72 -34.49
N VAL A 732 -12.02 -2.27 -35.47
CA VAL A 732 -10.76 -3.00 -35.23
C VAL A 732 -9.68 -2.06 -34.67
N ILE A 733 -9.56 -0.82 -35.18
CA ILE A 733 -8.65 0.20 -34.64
C ILE A 733 -9.00 0.52 -33.18
N LEU A 734 -10.29 0.70 -32.86
CA LEU A 734 -10.76 0.98 -31.50
C LEU A 734 -10.40 -0.15 -30.54
N VAL A 735 -10.67 -1.40 -30.91
CA VAL A 735 -10.36 -2.58 -30.10
C VAL A 735 -8.84 -2.74 -29.90
N PHE A 736 -8.06 -2.58 -30.98
CA PHE A 736 -6.60 -2.65 -30.89
C PHE A 736 -6.04 -1.52 -30.00
N SER A 737 -6.50 -0.29 -30.20
CA SER A 737 -6.08 0.89 -29.42
C SER A 737 -6.40 0.76 -27.92
N LEU A 738 -7.51 0.08 -27.59
CA LEU A 738 -7.87 -0.20 -26.20
C LEU A 738 -6.87 -1.10 -25.52
N LEU A 739 -6.44 -2.19 -26.17
CA LEU A 739 -5.76 -3.31 -25.54
C LEU A 739 -4.24 -3.35 -25.73
N TYR A 740 -3.70 -2.63 -26.76
CA TYR A 740 -2.26 -2.68 -27.01
C TYR A 740 -1.45 -1.97 -25.92
N THR A 741 -0.13 -2.15 -25.97
CA THR A 741 0.84 -1.70 -24.98
C THR A 741 0.54 -0.32 -24.37
N PRO A 742 0.75 -0.10 -23.07
CA PRO A 742 0.60 1.21 -22.44
C PRO A 742 1.66 2.21 -22.97
N CYS A 743 1.49 3.49 -22.66
CA CYS A 743 2.47 4.53 -23.04
C CYS A 743 3.83 4.33 -22.35
N VAL A 744 4.88 4.93 -22.91
CA VAL A 744 6.27 4.85 -22.39
C VAL A 744 6.35 5.22 -20.92
N ALA A 745 5.62 6.23 -20.46
CA ALA A 745 5.59 6.62 -19.04
C ALA A 745 5.07 5.48 -18.14
N ALA A 746 4.04 4.77 -18.58
CA ALA A 746 3.50 3.63 -17.84
C ALA A 746 4.48 2.45 -17.84
N VAL A 747 5.10 2.15 -19.00
CA VAL A 747 6.13 1.10 -19.11
C VAL A 747 7.33 1.42 -18.21
N ALA A 748 7.79 2.67 -18.17
CA ALA A 748 8.86 3.11 -17.28
C ALA A 748 8.49 2.89 -15.80
N SER A 749 7.24 3.18 -15.42
CA SER A 749 6.75 2.92 -14.06
C SER A 749 6.71 1.43 -13.75
N ILE A 750 6.22 0.61 -14.67
CA ILE A 750 6.19 -0.86 -14.54
C ILE A 750 7.62 -1.43 -14.45
N LYS A 751 8.57 -0.92 -15.26
CA LYS A 751 9.97 -1.32 -15.19
C LYS A 751 10.58 -1.03 -13.82
N ARG A 752 10.23 0.10 -13.22
CA ARG A 752 10.70 0.46 -11.86
C ARG A 752 10.12 -0.45 -10.79
N GLU A 753 8.84 -0.84 -10.91
CA GLU A 753 8.15 -1.64 -9.90
C GLU A 753 8.44 -3.15 -10.02
N LEU A 754 8.56 -3.67 -11.24
CA LEU A 754 8.70 -5.11 -11.50
C LEU A 754 10.03 -5.50 -12.14
N GLY A 755 10.79 -4.53 -12.64
CA GLY A 755 12.03 -4.77 -13.37
C GLY A 755 11.83 -4.90 -14.89
N GLY A 756 12.97 -4.87 -15.63
CA GLY A 756 12.97 -4.80 -17.10
C GLY A 756 12.36 -6.03 -17.79
N LYS A 757 12.60 -7.23 -17.26
CA LYS A 757 12.05 -8.47 -17.82
C LYS A 757 10.52 -8.48 -17.84
N TRP A 758 9.87 -8.06 -16.76
CA TRP A 758 8.42 -7.96 -16.64
C TRP A 758 7.84 -6.87 -17.53
N ALA A 759 8.53 -5.72 -17.66
CA ALA A 759 8.08 -4.63 -18.53
C ALA A 759 8.07 -5.05 -20.01
N VAL A 760 9.14 -5.71 -20.49
CA VAL A 760 9.22 -6.25 -21.86
C VAL A 760 8.17 -7.36 -22.07
N GLY A 761 8.06 -8.28 -21.11
CA GLY A 761 7.05 -9.34 -21.15
C GLY A 761 5.62 -8.79 -21.25
N LEU A 762 5.31 -7.71 -20.51
CA LEU A 762 4.00 -7.06 -20.57
C LEU A 762 3.73 -6.45 -21.96
N ILE A 763 4.70 -5.74 -22.55
CA ILE A 763 4.55 -5.16 -23.89
C ILE A 763 4.20 -6.27 -24.90
N ALA A 764 4.99 -7.34 -24.93
CA ALA A 764 4.78 -8.45 -25.84
C ALA A 764 3.40 -9.11 -25.62
N TRP A 765 3.05 -9.36 -24.37
CA TRP A 765 1.78 -9.98 -23.97
C TRP A 765 0.56 -9.14 -24.36
N GLN A 766 0.59 -7.83 -24.08
CA GLN A 766 -0.51 -6.92 -24.42
C GLN A 766 -0.66 -6.74 -25.94
N CYS A 767 0.43 -6.63 -26.68
CA CYS A 767 0.38 -6.59 -28.14
C CYS A 767 -0.23 -7.87 -28.71
N LEU A 768 0.10 -9.03 -28.13
CA LEU A 768 -0.49 -10.32 -28.53
C LEU A 768 -2.00 -10.35 -28.26
N ILE A 769 -2.45 -9.96 -27.07
CA ILE A 769 -3.88 -9.90 -26.73
C ILE A 769 -4.62 -8.92 -27.64
N ALA A 770 -4.05 -7.73 -27.85
CA ALA A 770 -4.64 -6.73 -28.73
C ALA A 770 -4.78 -7.26 -30.16
N TRP A 771 -3.78 -7.97 -30.66
CA TRP A 771 -3.80 -8.56 -31.99
C TRP A 771 -4.87 -9.65 -32.11
N VAL A 772 -4.97 -10.55 -31.12
CA VAL A 772 -6.00 -11.61 -31.10
C VAL A 772 -7.40 -10.98 -31.00
N ALA A 773 -7.59 -10.00 -30.11
CA ALA A 773 -8.87 -9.31 -29.96
C ALA A 773 -9.26 -8.54 -31.23
N ALA A 774 -8.31 -7.89 -31.90
CA ALA A 774 -8.53 -7.21 -33.18
C ALA A 774 -8.92 -8.20 -34.30
N LEU A 775 -8.28 -9.39 -34.34
CA LEU A 775 -8.64 -10.45 -35.26
C LEU A 775 -10.09 -10.94 -35.02
N LEU A 776 -10.46 -11.18 -33.77
CA LEU A 776 -11.82 -11.56 -33.41
C LEU A 776 -12.84 -10.47 -33.75
N ALA A 777 -12.51 -9.20 -33.50
CA ALA A 777 -13.34 -8.07 -33.88
C ALA A 777 -13.52 -7.99 -35.40
N ARG A 778 -12.45 -8.19 -36.18
CA ARG A 778 -12.52 -8.24 -37.65
C ARG A 778 -13.46 -9.35 -38.15
N LEU A 779 -13.28 -10.58 -37.62
CA LEU A 779 -14.15 -11.71 -37.97
C LEU A 779 -15.61 -11.42 -37.62
N ALA A 780 -15.88 -10.84 -36.47
CA ALA A 780 -17.22 -10.42 -36.07
C ALA A 780 -17.78 -9.37 -37.05
N CYS A 781 -17.02 -8.33 -37.40
CA CYS A 781 -17.45 -7.30 -38.37
C CYS A 781 -17.77 -7.89 -39.74
N MET A 782 -16.96 -8.88 -40.22
CA MET A 782 -17.28 -9.60 -41.47
C MET A 782 -18.59 -10.39 -41.38
N MET A 783 -18.88 -11.05 -40.26
CA MET A 783 -20.13 -11.79 -40.05
C MET A 783 -21.34 -10.89 -40.00
N PHE A 784 -21.22 -9.66 -39.50
CA PHE A 784 -22.28 -8.67 -39.42
C PHE A 784 -22.37 -7.75 -40.66
N GLY A 785 -21.55 -7.93 -41.69
CA GLY A 785 -21.56 -7.17 -42.91
C GLY A 785 -21.07 -5.71 -42.79
N LEU A 786 -20.22 -5.43 -41.79
CA LEU A 786 -19.60 -4.13 -41.56
C LEU A 786 -18.20 -4.02 -42.19
N GLY A 787 -17.79 -4.98 -43.01
CA GLY A 787 -16.46 -5.13 -43.59
C GLY A 787 -16.22 -4.20 -44.81
#